data_9fcdee32a6fc0a0be7430c71d2c5a67d
#
_entry.id   9fcdee32a6fc0a0be7430c71d2c5a67d
#
_cell.length_a   1.000
_cell.length_b   1.000
_cell.length_c   1.000
_cell.angle_alpha   90.00
_cell.angle_beta   90.00
_cell.angle_gamma   90.00
#
_symmetry.space_group_name_H-M   'P 1'
#
loop_
_entity.id
_entity.type
_entity.pdbx_description
1 polymer ?
#
loop_
_entity_poly.entity_id
_entity_poly.type
_entity_poly.pdbx_seq_one_letter_code
_entity_poly.pdbx_strand_id
1 'polypeptide(L)'
;MAKKDKIDQIKNIVPTGQLLHKTVEEVLSASMLPYSEYVILDRALPRVEDGLKPVQRRILYDMLIQGLTPEQEYRKCAGVVGDVLGKFHPHGDSSVYGALARMAQDFVMGERLVDGHGNFGSIDGDSPAAYRYTECKLTPLAMELMKDIDKDCVNFSLNFDDRYKEPDYLPGSFPNLFVNGAMGIAVGLATNIPTHNLGEMIDGCVAYIDNPNISLDEMLKIVKGPDFPTGGTICAGNEMREAYATGRGKVPIRAVFHTEDEKGGKTNIVITEIPYQVNKADMLQSIGALKEKMKDELADIADITDESSSEGVRAIITLKKDADVDNIIAILLKHTDMQINFNYNVVAIANGSPKQLGLLDYFSCYTRFQLDVIVRRTQFDLARAEARAHIVEGLCIAIQNIDEVIRIIKASASNQDAKQKLMARFGLSEIQTQAILDMRLSRLTNLETVKLQDELAQLRKDIAEYQAILSSQAKQFKVIKKEMLAIKEKYATERKTKIVDTFETYDVTPIEKLLDNPCVVAVTNDGLRLKQIDMKQVQNASPTYSYDNINALHKFTAHTSTNGAVVMFTNFGNFFKLNVRDIPSSKLSAKGTALAQITNAETKEKIVALFDEQDMLSNLELLFYTQDGYIKRCETSEFNGLKSGSIALKLKDFDRVVGVQINDNLPSILMVSTDGMAVNCEFKTAPVTKRNSGGVIGMNLNEKEKVMFASQVNTLDRVLMITRSEEHTLNSSHA
;
A
#
# COMPACT_ATOMS: atom_id res chain seq x y z
N MET A 1 6.20 -58.65 -17.94
CA MET A 1 5.51 -58.32 -19.21
C MET A 1 4.42 -57.25 -19.03
N ALA A 2 3.58 -57.23 -18.00
CA ALA A 2 2.44 -56.28 -17.88
C ALA A 2 2.79 -54.79 -17.62
N LYS A 3 4.03 -54.42 -17.29
CA LYS A 3 4.43 -53.04 -17.11
C LYS A 3 4.95 -52.36 -18.39
N LYS A 4 5.42 -53.12 -19.38
CA LYS A 4 5.91 -52.62 -20.67
C LYS A 4 4.75 -52.28 -21.60
N ASP A 5 3.69 -53.08 -21.57
CA ASP A 5 2.49 -52.86 -22.42
C ASP A 5 1.69 -51.61 -22.01
N LYS A 6 1.72 -51.20 -20.73
CA LYS A 6 1.10 -49.94 -20.28
C LYS A 6 1.86 -48.70 -20.70
N ILE A 7 3.18 -48.77 -20.85
CA ILE A 7 4.01 -47.65 -21.28
C ILE A 7 3.90 -47.43 -22.79
N ASP A 8 3.76 -48.51 -23.57
CA ASP A 8 3.55 -48.43 -25.01
C ASP A 8 2.13 -47.99 -25.39
N GLN A 9 1.11 -48.28 -24.56
CA GLN A 9 -0.24 -47.70 -24.74
C GLN A 9 -0.30 -46.21 -24.47
N ILE A 10 0.55 -45.68 -23.59
CA ILE A 10 0.63 -44.21 -23.35
C ILE A 10 1.32 -43.47 -24.49
N LYS A 11 2.21 -44.15 -25.24
CA LYS A 11 2.89 -43.56 -26.41
C LYS A 11 2.02 -43.39 -27.66
N ASN A 12 0.87 -44.06 -27.70
CA ASN A 12 -0.06 -44.02 -28.84
C ASN A 12 -1.27 -43.10 -28.61
N ILE A 13 -1.30 -42.30 -27.58
CA ILE A 13 -2.27 -41.19 -27.47
C ILE A 13 -1.77 -40.08 -28.42
N VAL A 14 -2.21 -40.16 -29.66
CA VAL A 14 -2.07 -39.05 -30.59
C VAL A 14 -2.86 -37.87 -29.97
N PRO A 15 -2.23 -36.75 -29.69
CA PRO A 15 -2.97 -35.58 -29.20
C PRO A 15 -4.00 -35.21 -30.27
N THR A 16 -5.28 -35.37 -29.94
CA THR A 16 -6.38 -34.93 -30.82
C THR A 16 -6.50 -33.43 -30.90
N GLY A 17 -5.63 -32.70 -30.19
CA GLY A 17 -5.55 -31.26 -30.20
C GLY A 17 -4.54 -30.70 -31.20
N GLN A 18 -4.85 -29.59 -31.83
CA GLN A 18 -3.92 -28.83 -32.66
C GLN A 18 -2.81 -28.23 -31.81
N LEU A 19 -1.55 -28.57 -32.11
CA LEU A 19 -0.41 -27.92 -31.44
C LEU A 19 -0.26 -26.51 -31.98
N LEU A 20 -0.57 -25.51 -31.15
CA LEU A 20 -0.40 -24.11 -31.48
C LEU A 20 1.00 -23.66 -31.02
N HIS A 21 1.82 -23.23 -31.96
CA HIS A 21 3.09 -22.58 -31.65
C HIS A 21 2.82 -21.07 -31.50
N LYS A 22 3.06 -20.56 -30.30
CA LYS A 22 2.98 -19.11 -29.98
C LYS A 22 4.29 -18.67 -29.36
N THR A 23 4.70 -17.43 -29.66
CA THR A 23 5.84 -16.83 -28.95
C THR A 23 5.44 -16.48 -27.52
N VAL A 24 6.43 -16.26 -26.65
CA VAL A 24 6.18 -15.82 -25.25
C VAL A 24 5.49 -14.47 -25.26
N GLU A 25 5.85 -13.57 -26.18
CA GLU A 25 5.25 -12.25 -26.33
C GLU A 25 3.77 -12.35 -26.72
N GLU A 26 3.42 -13.25 -27.65
CA GLU A 26 2.02 -13.49 -28.05
C GLU A 26 1.18 -14.03 -26.88
N VAL A 27 1.74 -14.97 -26.09
CA VAL A 27 1.03 -15.52 -24.92
C VAL A 27 0.89 -14.46 -23.84
N LEU A 28 1.94 -13.69 -23.55
CA LEU A 28 1.88 -12.60 -22.57
C LEU A 28 0.87 -11.53 -22.99
N SER A 29 0.90 -11.10 -24.24
CA SER A 29 -0.04 -10.10 -24.74
C SER A 29 -1.50 -10.60 -24.70
N ALA A 30 -1.75 -11.83 -25.09
CA ALA A 30 -3.10 -12.39 -25.13
C ALA A 30 -3.68 -12.75 -23.76
N SER A 31 -2.84 -13.02 -22.74
CA SER A 31 -3.27 -13.53 -21.44
C SER A 31 -3.01 -12.54 -20.29
N MET A 32 -1.79 -11.98 -20.20
CA MET A 32 -1.42 -11.12 -19.07
C MET A 32 -2.00 -9.71 -19.17
N LEU A 33 -2.09 -9.14 -20.37
CA LEU A 33 -2.64 -7.79 -20.52
C LEU A 33 -4.12 -7.73 -20.12
N PRO A 34 -5.03 -8.60 -20.66
CA PRO A 34 -6.43 -8.61 -20.23
C PRO A 34 -6.60 -8.96 -18.75
N TYR A 35 -5.77 -9.88 -18.23
CA TYR A 35 -5.78 -10.19 -16.78
C TYR A 35 -5.36 -8.98 -15.94
N SER A 36 -4.31 -8.27 -16.35
CA SER A 36 -3.83 -7.09 -15.66
C SER A 36 -4.87 -5.97 -15.68
N GLU A 37 -5.52 -5.75 -16.83
CA GLU A 37 -6.62 -4.80 -16.97
C GLU A 37 -7.77 -5.14 -16.02
N TYR A 38 -8.21 -6.40 -16.01
CA TYR A 38 -9.26 -6.87 -15.11
C TYR A 38 -8.88 -6.68 -13.63
N VAL A 39 -7.65 -7.03 -13.23
CA VAL A 39 -7.18 -6.86 -11.84
C VAL A 39 -7.15 -5.38 -11.43
N ILE A 40 -6.81 -4.49 -12.36
CA ILE A 40 -6.76 -3.05 -12.12
C ILE A 40 -8.18 -2.46 -12.03
N LEU A 41 -9.02 -2.69 -13.05
CA LEU A 41 -10.30 -2.02 -13.19
C LEU A 41 -11.42 -2.66 -12.35
N ASP A 42 -11.44 -3.99 -12.23
CA ASP A 42 -12.56 -4.75 -11.68
C ASP A 42 -12.24 -5.59 -10.44
N ARG A 43 -11.08 -5.35 -9.78
CA ARG A 43 -10.74 -6.10 -8.57
C ARG A 43 -10.08 -5.26 -7.48
N ALA A 44 -8.94 -4.64 -7.77
CA ALA A 44 -8.03 -4.13 -6.71
C ALA A 44 -8.24 -2.67 -6.37
N LEU A 45 -8.58 -1.83 -7.36
CA LEU A 45 -8.70 -0.40 -7.16
C LEU A 45 -10.15 0.03 -6.89
N PRO A 46 -10.37 1.01 -5.99
CA PRO A 46 -11.67 1.60 -5.76
C PRO A 46 -12.01 2.58 -6.89
N ARG A 47 -13.31 2.85 -7.08
CA ARG A 47 -13.78 3.95 -7.92
C ARG A 47 -13.82 5.26 -7.16
N VAL A 48 -13.62 6.38 -7.85
CA VAL A 48 -13.72 7.72 -7.26
C VAL A 48 -15.16 8.05 -6.86
N GLU A 49 -16.12 7.54 -7.63
CA GLU A 49 -17.55 7.82 -7.51
C GLU A 49 -18.11 7.40 -6.15
N ASP A 50 -17.86 6.17 -5.75
CA ASP A 50 -18.43 5.59 -4.52
C ASP A 50 -17.37 5.11 -3.51
N GLY A 51 -16.09 5.16 -3.86
CA GLY A 51 -15.00 4.73 -3.00
C GLY A 51 -14.91 3.22 -2.77
N LEU A 52 -15.62 2.42 -3.54
CA LEU A 52 -15.75 0.98 -3.32
C LEU A 52 -15.00 0.18 -4.38
N LYS A 53 -14.50 -0.98 -3.95
CA LYS A 53 -14.09 -2.06 -4.86
C LYS A 53 -15.31 -2.81 -5.36
N PRO A 54 -15.25 -3.49 -6.51
CA PRO A 54 -16.38 -4.24 -7.05
C PRO A 54 -17.01 -5.22 -6.07
N VAL A 55 -16.21 -5.99 -5.33
CA VAL A 55 -16.73 -6.94 -4.34
C VAL A 55 -17.52 -6.25 -3.21
N GLN A 56 -17.04 -5.10 -2.73
CA GLN A 56 -17.73 -4.34 -1.67
C GLN A 56 -19.05 -3.78 -2.17
N ARG A 57 -19.05 -3.20 -3.38
CA ARG A 57 -20.26 -2.68 -4.03
C ARG A 57 -21.31 -3.76 -4.24
N ARG A 58 -20.90 -4.93 -4.72
CA ARG A 58 -21.77 -6.09 -4.93
C ARG A 58 -22.39 -6.59 -3.63
N ILE A 59 -21.61 -6.63 -2.53
CA ILE A 59 -22.12 -7.00 -1.21
C ILE A 59 -23.18 -6.02 -0.73
N LEU A 60 -22.90 -4.71 -0.75
CA LEU A 60 -23.85 -3.70 -0.28
C LEU A 60 -25.12 -3.68 -1.13
N TYR A 61 -24.97 -3.78 -2.46
CA TYR A 61 -26.11 -3.83 -3.37
C TYR A 61 -26.95 -5.09 -3.16
N ASP A 62 -26.34 -6.25 -2.98
CA ASP A 62 -27.04 -7.50 -2.68
C ASP A 62 -27.81 -7.41 -1.35
N MET A 63 -27.18 -6.86 -0.31
CA MET A 63 -27.84 -6.64 0.98
C MET A 63 -29.06 -5.70 0.84
N LEU A 64 -28.98 -4.67 -0.02
CA LEU A 64 -30.08 -3.76 -0.30
C LEU A 64 -31.25 -4.48 -0.98
N ILE A 65 -30.99 -5.25 -2.05
CA ILE A 65 -32.05 -5.97 -2.78
C ILE A 65 -32.67 -7.11 -1.95
N GLN A 66 -31.92 -7.68 -1.00
CA GLN A 66 -32.45 -8.62 -0.01
C GLN A 66 -33.28 -7.94 1.09
N GLY A 67 -33.33 -6.60 1.14
CA GLY A 67 -34.01 -5.83 2.14
C GLY A 67 -33.35 -5.86 3.52
N LEU A 68 -32.02 -6.06 3.62
CA LEU A 68 -31.29 -6.05 4.89
C LEU A 68 -31.02 -4.63 5.37
N THR A 69 -32.08 -3.83 5.50
CA THR A 69 -31.99 -2.43 5.96
C THR A 69 -31.75 -2.34 7.46
N PRO A 70 -31.32 -1.18 7.98
CA PRO A 70 -31.04 -0.99 9.41
C PRO A 70 -32.20 -1.33 10.33
N GLU A 71 -33.43 -1.17 9.85
CA GLU A 71 -34.65 -1.39 10.62
C GLU A 71 -35.06 -2.88 10.70
N GLN A 72 -34.43 -3.71 9.85
CA GLN A 72 -34.73 -5.14 9.78
C GLN A 72 -33.91 -5.93 10.78
N GLU A 73 -34.28 -7.17 11.02
CA GLU A 73 -33.51 -8.11 11.83
C GLU A 73 -32.20 -8.52 11.12
N TYR A 74 -31.23 -8.93 11.90
CA TYR A 74 -29.98 -9.48 11.38
C TYR A 74 -30.22 -10.78 10.62
N ARG A 75 -29.46 -11.01 9.56
CA ARG A 75 -29.41 -12.27 8.82
C ARG A 75 -28.01 -12.86 8.83
N LYS A 76 -27.94 -14.20 8.74
CA LYS A 76 -26.66 -14.90 8.63
C LYS A 76 -25.86 -14.41 7.44
N CYS A 77 -24.58 -14.09 7.67
CA CYS A 77 -23.65 -13.68 6.60
C CYS A 77 -23.56 -14.73 5.49
N ALA A 78 -23.81 -16.01 5.81
CA ALA A 78 -23.86 -17.10 4.84
C ALA A 78 -24.86 -16.87 3.71
N GLY A 79 -26.03 -16.26 4.01
CA GLY A 79 -27.03 -15.93 3.01
C GLY A 79 -26.52 -14.87 2.02
N VAL A 80 -25.94 -13.78 2.54
CA VAL A 80 -25.35 -12.71 1.72
C VAL A 80 -24.17 -13.23 0.87
N VAL A 81 -23.25 -13.98 1.48
CA VAL A 81 -22.11 -14.56 0.75
C VAL A 81 -22.58 -15.47 -0.37
N GLY A 82 -23.55 -16.36 -0.10
CA GLY A 82 -24.08 -17.29 -1.11
C GLY A 82 -24.76 -16.57 -2.26
N ASP A 83 -25.56 -15.55 -1.98
CA ASP A 83 -26.28 -14.76 -3.00
C ASP A 83 -25.30 -13.94 -3.87
N VAL A 84 -24.32 -13.27 -3.25
CA VAL A 84 -23.28 -12.50 -3.97
C VAL A 84 -22.47 -13.41 -4.89
N LEU A 85 -22.08 -14.61 -4.44
CA LEU A 85 -21.39 -15.59 -5.26
C LEU A 85 -22.23 -16.07 -6.45
N GLY A 86 -23.48 -16.35 -6.21
CA GLY A 86 -24.38 -16.88 -7.23
C GLY A 86 -24.84 -15.86 -8.25
N LYS A 87 -24.90 -14.58 -7.88
CA LYS A 87 -25.49 -13.53 -8.74
C LYS A 87 -24.48 -12.55 -9.31
N PHE A 88 -23.43 -12.18 -8.56
CA PHE A 88 -22.62 -11.00 -8.91
C PHE A 88 -21.12 -11.26 -8.93
N HIS A 89 -20.58 -12.13 -8.06
CA HIS A 89 -19.13 -12.22 -7.85
C HIS A 89 -18.63 -13.67 -7.89
N PRO A 90 -18.28 -14.23 -9.08
CA PRO A 90 -17.94 -15.63 -9.27
C PRO A 90 -16.49 -15.95 -8.79
N HIS A 91 -16.23 -15.78 -7.49
CA HIS A 91 -14.92 -16.01 -6.85
C HIS A 91 -15.10 -16.81 -5.55
N GLY A 92 -14.00 -17.03 -4.81
CA GLY A 92 -14.06 -17.79 -3.56
C GLY A 92 -14.91 -17.11 -2.46
N ASP A 93 -15.66 -17.90 -1.71
CA ASP A 93 -16.50 -17.46 -0.58
C ASP A 93 -15.70 -16.72 0.49
N SER A 94 -14.48 -17.16 0.77
CA SER A 94 -13.58 -16.51 1.73
C SER A 94 -13.24 -15.07 1.35
N SER A 95 -13.13 -14.77 0.05
CA SER A 95 -12.86 -13.40 -0.43
C SER A 95 -14.06 -12.48 -0.22
N VAL A 96 -15.27 -12.97 -0.50
CA VAL A 96 -16.52 -12.22 -0.29
C VAL A 96 -16.76 -11.99 1.20
N TYR A 97 -16.64 -13.06 2.00
CA TYR A 97 -16.82 -12.93 3.45
C TYR A 97 -15.77 -12.03 4.10
N GLY A 98 -14.51 -12.15 3.68
CA GLY A 98 -13.44 -11.27 4.16
C GLY A 98 -13.69 -9.79 3.86
N ALA A 99 -14.26 -9.47 2.69
CA ALA A 99 -14.65 -8.10 2.34
C ALA A 99 -15.84 -7.61 3.18
N LEU A 100 -16.88 -8.46 3.38
CA LEU A 100 -18.03 -8.18 4.23
C LEU A 100 -17.58 -7.92 5.67
N ALA A 101 -16.75 -8.81 6.23
CA ALA A 101 -16.25 -8.70 7.59
C ALA A 101 -15.45 -7.39 7.81
N ARG A 102 -14.61 -7.00 6.86
CA ARG A 102 -13.86 -5.73 6.95
C ARG A 102 -14.78 -4.51 6.98
N MET A 103 -15.88 -4.51 6.25
CA MET A 103 -16.85 -3.41 6.27
C MET A 103 -17.63 -3.32 7.60
N ALA A 104 -17.57 -4.35 8.45
CA ALA A 104 -18.15 -4.37 9.79
C ALA A 104 -17.15 -4.04 10.90
N GLN A 105 -15.83 -4.02 10.62
CA GLN A 105 -14.78 -3.78 11.61
C GLN A 105 -14.61 -2.29 11.89
N ASP A 106 -14.75 -1.88 13.15
CA ASP A 106 -14.62 -0.50 13.61
C ASP A 106 -13.17 -0.01 13.75
N PHE A 107 -12.22 -0.94 13.78
CA PHE A 107 -10.79 -0.67 13.78
C PHE A 107 -10.18 -0.61 12.36
N VAL A 108 -10.96 -0.91 11.32
CA VAL A 108 -10.57 -0.87 9.90
C VAL A 108 -11.25 0.26 9.16
N MET A 109 -12.57 0.41 9.35
CA MET A 109 -13.38 1.40 8.66
C MET A 109 -13.42 2.71 9.44
N GLY A 110 -13.26 3.85 8.76
CA GLY A 110 -13.55 5.15 9.36
C GLY A 110 -14.99 5.22 9.81
N GLU A 111 -15.90 4.82 8.91
CA GLU A 111 -17.34 4.69 9.16
C GLU A 111 -17.82 3.32 8.65
N ARG A 112 -18.36 2.49 9.54
CA ARG A 112 -18.84 1.15 9.16
C ARG A 112 -20.00 1.19 8.18
N LEU A 113 -19.95 0.32 7.16
CA LEU A 113 -21.00 0.17 6.17
C LEU A 113 -21.89 -1.06 6.45
N VAL A 114 -21.35 -2.03 7.17
CA VAL A 114 -22.08 -3.23 7.62
C VAL A 114 -22.17 -3.20 9.14
N ASP A 115 -23.38 -3.42 9.65
CA ASP A 115 -23.63 -3.65 11.06
C ASP A 115 -23.58 -5.15 11.30
N GLY A 116 -22.58 -5.60 12.05
CA GLY A 116 -22.27 -7.00 12.30
C GLY A 116 -22.65 -7.43 13.71
N HIS A 117 -23.26 -8.61 13.83
CA HIS A 117 -23.55 -9.27 15.10
C HIS A 117 -22.77 -10.59 15.20
N GLY A 118 -21.95 -10.71 16.22
CA GLY A 118 -21.03 -11.82 16.45
C GLY A 118 -19.55 -11.39 16.39
N ASN A 119 -18.65 -12.36 16.22
CA ASN A 119 -17.21 -12.08 16.16
C ASN A 119 -16.77 -11.82 14.71
N PHE A 120 -16.42 -10.57 14.40
CA PHE A 120 -15.87 -10.13 13.11
C PHE A 120 -14.36 -9.93 13.13
N GLY A 121 -13.65 -10.50 14.11
CA GLY A 121 -12.22 -10.33 14.31
C GLY A 121 -11.89 -9.27 15.35
N SER A 122 -10.62 -9.10 15.65
CA SER A 122 -10.13 -8.16 16.63
C SER A 122 -8.91 -7.38 16.13
N ILE A 123 -8.56 -6.32 16.86
CA ILE A 123 -7.33 -5.55 16.65
C ILE A 123 -6.05 -6.36 16.92
N ASP A 124 -6.19 -7.52 17.57
CA ASP A 124 -5.14 -8.51 17.83
C ASP A 124 -4.87 -9.43 16.63
N GLY A 125 -5.59 -9.21 15.53
CA GLY A 125 -5.44 -10.02 14.33
C GLY A 125 -6.24 -11.32 14.32
N ASP A 126 -7.13 -11.52 15.29
CA ASP A 126 -8.04 -12.66 15.25
C ASP A 126 -8.89 -12.64 14.00
N SER A 127 -9.03 -13.77 13.38
CA SER A 127 -9.91 -13.93 12.22
C SER A 127 -11.37 -13.88 12.61
N PRO A 128 -12.26 -13.35 11.74
CA PRO A 128 -13.69 -13.44 11.94
C PRO A 128 -14.13 -14.89 12.13
N ALA A 129 -15.15 -15.10 12.97
CA ALA A 129 -15.81 -16.40 13.06
C ALA A 129 -16.38 -16.79 11.70
N ALA A 130 -16.54 -18.10 11.45
CA ALA A 130 -17.08 -18.55 10.15
C ALA A 130 -18.46 -17.93 9.87
N TYR A 131 -18.71 -17.55 8.61
CA TYR A 131 -19.90 -16.82 8.14
C TYR A 131 -21.26 -17.48 8.48
N ARG A 132 -21.27 -18.76 8.83
CA ARG A 132 -22.46 -19.45 9.31
C ARG A 132 -22.85 -19.07 10.74
N TYR A 133 -21.96 -18.48 11.52
CA TYR A 133 -22.21 -18.02 12.90
C TYR A 133 -22.53 -16.53 12.99
N THR A 134 -21.87 -15.72 12.16
CA THR A 134 -22.02 -14.25 12.15
C THR A 134 -23.29 -13.83 11.41
N GLU A 135 -23.81 -12.68 11.81
CA GLU A 135 -25.00 -12.06 11.23
C GLU A 135 -24.70 -10.62 10.84
N CYS A 136 -25.42 -10.11 9.85
CA CYS A 136 -25.19 -8.76 9.34
C CYS A 136 -26.46 -8.10 8.82
N LYS A 137 -26.42 -6.77 8.76
CA LYS A 137 -27.35 -5.88 8.06
C LYS A 137 -26.62 -4.60 7.65
N LEU A 138 -27.26 -3.77 6.83
CA LEU A 138 -26.71 -2.48 6.42
C LEU A 138 -26.72 -1.49 7.58
N THR A 139 -25.72 -0.60 7.64
CA THR A 139 -25.78 0.56 8.54
C THR A 139 -26.66 1.67 7.95
N PRO A 140 -27.17 2.60 8.78
CA PRO A 140 -27.87 3.78 8.26
C PRO A 140 -27.03 4.62 7.30
N LEU A 141 -25.71 4.71 7.51
CA LEU A 141 -24.80 5.43 6.61
C LEU A 141 -24.63 4.71 5.26
N ALA A 142 -24.59 3.37 5.24
CA ALA A 142 -24.54 2.62 3.99
C ALA A 142 -25.78 2.86 3.12
N MET A 143 -26.94 3.09 3.73
CA MET A 143 -28.16 3.46 3.00
C MET A 143 -28.01 4.80 2.27
N GLU A 144 -27.26 5.76 2.83
CA GLU A 144 -26.99 7.04 2.16
C GLU A 144 -26.12 6.85 0.88
N LEU A 145 -25.23 5.85 0.84
CA LEU A 145 -24.44 5.54 -0.38
C LEU A 145 -25.34 5.05 -1.53
N MET A 146 -26.45 4.38 -1.20
CA MET A 146 -27.35 3.73 -2.16
C MET A 146 -28.65 4.50 -2.36
N LYS A 147 -28.76 5.67 -1.76
CA LYS A 147 -29.96 6.50 -1.83
C LYS A 147 -30.34 6.82 -3.26
N ASP A 148 -31.61 6.66 -3.58
CA ASP A 148 -32.18 6.94 -4.92
C ASP A 148 -31.61 6.08 -6.08
N ILE A 149 -30.99 4.93 -5.80
CA ILE A 149 -30.40 4.04 -6.81
C ILE A 149 -31.45 3.53 -7.82
N ASP A 150 -32.71 3.48 -7.43
CA ASP A 150 -33.87 3.09 -8.26
C ASP A 150 -34.35 4.20 -9.19
N LYS A 151 -33.78 5.40 -9.12
CA LYS A 151 -34.15 6.56 -9.93
C LYS A 151 -33.27 6.81 -11.15
N ASP A 152 -32.70 5.77 -11.71
CA ASP A 152 -31.82 5.85 -12.90
C ASP A 152 -30.66 6.87 -12.79
N CYS A 153 -30.21 7.12 -11.55
CA CYS A 153 -29.13 8.09 -11.27
C CYS A 153 -27.72 7.53 -11.49
N VAL A 154 -27.58 6.21 -11.68
CA VAL A 154 -26.33 5.50 -11.97
C VAL A 154 -26.52 4.51 -13.11
N ASN A 155 -25.42 4.09 -13.72
CA ASN A 155 -25.46 3.06 -14.76
C ASN A 155 -25.53 1.66 -14.16
N PHE A 156 -26.13 0.76 -14.89
CA PHE A 156 -26.22 -0.66 -14.58
C PHE A 156 -25.67 -1.47 -15.74
N SER A 157 -24.80 -2.42 -15.45
CA SER A 157 -24.28 -3.42 -16.38
C SER A 157 -24.89 -4.79 -16.10
N LEU A 158 -24.77 -5.69 -17.07
CA LEU A 158 -25.07 -7.09 -16.84
C LEU A 158 -23.97 -7.74 -16.01
N ASN A 159 -24.36 -8.70 -15.17
CA ASN A 159 -23.42 -9.49 -14.38
C ASN A 159 -22.63 -10.48 -15.27
N PHE A 160 -21.76 -11.30 -14.67
CA PHE A 160 -20.86 -12.24 -15.36
C PHE A 160 -21.57 -13.28 -16.26
N ASP A 161 -22.86 -13.56 -16.06
CA ASP A 161 -23.65 -14.55 -16.84
C ASP A 161 -24.87 -13.93 -17.55
N ASP A 162 -24.91 -12.61 -17.66
CA ASP A 162 -25.95 -11.80 -18.33
C ASP A 162 -27.38 -11.98 -17.79
N ARG A 163 -27.54 -12.50 -16.56
CA ARG A 163 -28.86 -12.76 -15.96
C ARG A 163 -29.37 -11.65 -15.06
N TYR A 164 -28.45 -10.97 -14.38
CA TYR A 164 -28.77 -9.93 -13.40
C TYR A 164 -28.10 -8.63 -13.78
N LYS A 165 -28.66 -7.52 -13.35
CA LYS A 165 -28.03 -6.20 -13.46
C LYS A 165 -27.37 -5.83 -12.16
N GLU A 166 -26.18 -5.28 -12.25
CA GLU A 166 -25.43 -4.71 -11.13
C GLU A 166 -25.06 -3.26 -11.40
N PRO A 167 -24.99 -2.38 -10.38
CA PRO A 167 -24.61 -0.99 -10.58
C PRO A 167 -23.11 -0.88 -10.86
N ASP A 168 -22.73 -0.07 -11.85
CA ASP A 168 -21.33 0.22 -12.16
C ASP A 168 -20.66 0.97 -11.00
N TYR A 169 -21.40 1.79 -10.29
CA TYR A 169 -21.07 2.52 -9.06
C TYR A 169 -22.37 2.88 -8.32
N LEU A 170 -22.23 3.13 -7.02
CA LEU A 170 -23.36 3.60 -6.20
C LEU A 170 -23.52 5.11 -6.31
N PRO A 171 -24.72 5.68 -6.00
CA PRO A 171 -24.95 7.13 -5.99
C PRO A 171 -24.00 7.93 -5.09
N GLY A 172 -23.51 7.31 -4.00
CA GLY A 172 -22.40 7.83 -3.20
C GLY A 172 -22.63 9.23 -2.63
N SER A 173 -23.67 9.43 -1.83
CA SER A 173 -24.09 10.76 -1.33
C SER A 173 -23.08 11.45 -0.40
N PHE A 174 -22.01 10.77 0.00
CA PHE A 174 -20.89 11.34 0.77
C PHE A 174 -19.54 10.84 0.21
N PRO A 175 -18.43 11.53 0.46
CA PRO A 175 -17.10 11.24 -0.14
C PRO A 175 -16.43 10.00 0.46
N ASN A 176 -17.04 8.81 0.25
CA ASN A 176 -16.68 7.55 0.88
C ASN A 176 -15.23 7.12 0.64
N LEU A 177 -14.64 7.43 -0.52
CA LEU A 177 -13.27 7.04 -0.84
C LEU A 177 -12.26 7.53 0.21
N PHE A 178 -12.39 8.77 0.66
CA PHE A 178 -11.50 9.31 1.68
C PHE A 178 -12.02 9.05 3.10
N VAL A 179 -13.33 8.99 3.31
CA VAL A 179 -13.90 8.68 4.63
C VAL A 179 -13.45 7.30 5.10
N ASN A 180 -13.59 6.30 4.26
CA ASN A 180 -13.27 4.92 4.60
C ASN A 180 -11.90 4.44 4.10
N GLY A 181 -11.26 5.24 3.26
CA GLY A 181 -10.00 4.83 2.65
C GLY A 181 -10.11 3.60 1.76
N ALA A 182 -8.98 3.16 1.23
CA ALA A 182 -8.90 1.92 0.47
C ALA A 182 -7.45 1.42 0.43
N MET A 183 -7.25 0.12 0.52
CA MET A 183 -5.95 -0.53 0.30
C MET A 183 -6.12 -1.60 -0.77
N GLY A 184 -5.26 -1.62 -1.79
CA GLY A 184 -5.30 -2.60 -2.87
C GLY A 184 -3.99 -2.75 -3.59
N ILE A 185 -3.71 -3.98 -4.03
CA ILE A 185 -2.52 -4.32 -4.80
C ILE A 185 -2.99 -4.87 -6.14
N ALA A 186 -2.66 -4.17 -7.22
CA ALA A 186 -2.94 -4.56 -8.60
C ALA A 186 -1.63 -4.91 -9.32
N VAL A 187 -1.72 -5.22 -10.61
CA VAL A 187 -0.53 -5.47 -11.43
C VAL A 187 0.13 -4.14 -11.78
N GLY A 188 1.33 -3.90 -11.25
CA GLY A 188 2.08 -2.66 -11.48
C GLY A 188 1.56 -1.41 -10.75
N LEU A 189 0.40 -1.48 -10.11
CA LEU A 189 -0.23 -0.39 -9.38
C LEU A 189 -0.64 -0.85 -7.98
N ALA A 190 -0.55 0.06 -7.02
CA ALA A 190 -1.08 -0.17 -5.67
C ALA A 190 -1.81 1.09 -5.20
N THR A 191 -2.78 0.93 -4.33
CA THR A 191 -3.46 2.03 -3.65
C THR A 191 -3.41 1.82 -2.15
N ASN A 192 -3.20 2.89 -1.40
CA ASN A 192 -3.28 2.92 0.05
C ASN A 192 -3.76 4.30 0.48
N ILE A 193 -5.06 4.44 0.60
CA ILE A 193 -5.75 5.69 0.92
C ILE A 193 -6.13 5.64 2.39
N PRO A 194 -5.68 6.59 3.22
CA PRO A 194 -6.05 6.63 4.62
C PRO A 194 -7.50 7.04 4.82
N THR A 195 -8.05 6.69 5.96
CA THR A 195 -9.36 7.16 6.40
C THR A 195 -9.31 8.64 6.83
N HIS A 196 -10.44 9.34 6.70
CA HIS A 196 -10.59 10.75 7.05
C HIS A 196 -11.90 10.99 7.81
N ASN A 197 -11.95 12.07 8.55
CA ASN A 197 -13.16 12.47 9.25
C ASN A 197 -14.28 12.84 8.27
N LEU A 198 -15.47 12.24 8.46
CA LEU A 198 -16.62 12.45 7.60
C LEU A 198 -17.03 13.93 7.53
N GLY A 199 -17.06 14.62 8.69
CA GLY A 199 -17.41 16.03 8.77
C GLY A 199 -16.46 16.93 8.00
N GLU A 200 -15.14 16.71 8.17
CA GLU A 200 -14.10 17.48 7.46
C GLU A 200 -14.17 17.26 5.94
N MET A 201 -14.41 16.01 5.50
CA MET A 201 -14.51 15.69 4.07
C MET A 201 -15.75 16.31 3.43
N ILE A 202 -16.88 16.35 4.15
CA ILE A 202 -18.09 17.03 3.67
C ILE A 202 -17.85 18.55 3.61
N ASP A 203 -17.25 19.14 4.64
CA ASP A 203 -16.91 20.57 4.64
C ASP A 203 -15.94 20.91 3.49
N GLY A 204 -14.97 20.04 3.21
CA GLY A 204 -14.07 20.18 2.06
C GLY A 204 -14.81 20.15 0.72
N CYS A 205 -15.78 19.23 0.54
CA CYS A 205 -16.64 19.21 -0.64
C CYS A 205 -17.44 20.50 -0.79
N VAL A 206 -18.06 20.97 0.30
CA VAL A 206 -18.84 22.22 0.31
C VAL A 206 -17.96 23.43 -0.05
N ALA A 207 -16.78 23.53 0.56
CA ALA A 207 -15.82 24.58 0.26
C ALA A 207 -15.35 24.57 -1.20
N TYR A 208 -15.10 23.37 -1.75
CA TYR A 208 -14.73 23.21 -3.16
C TYR A 208 -15.86 23.63 -4.11
N ILE A 209 -17.11 23.27 -3.79
CA ILE A 209 -18.30 23.70 -4.56
C ILE A 209 -18.43 25.23 -4.54
N ASP A 210 -18.19 25.87 -3.39
CA ASP A 210 -18.30 27.34 -3.24
C ASP A 210 -17.14 28.06 -3.93
N ASN A 211 -15.94 27.48 -3.94
CA ASN A 211 -14.76 28.03 -4.61
C ASN A 211 -13.97 26.90 -5.31
N PRO A 212 -14.25 26.58 -6.59
CA PRO A 212 -13.50 25.57 -7.33
C PRO A 212 -12.00 25.88 -7.51
N ASN A 213 -11.58 27.12 -7.28
CA ASN A 213 -10.17 27.57 -7.35
C ASN A 213 -9.54 27.67 -5.95
N ILE A 214 -10.12 27.06 -4.93
CA ILE A 214 -9.56 27.02 -3.57
C ILE A 214 -8.13 26.46 -3.60
N SER A 215 -7.22 27.11 -2.91
CA SER A 215 -5.84 26.60 -2.81
C SER A 215 -5.76 25.38 -1.88
N LEU A 216 -4.73 24.55 -2.08
CA LEU A 216 -4.51 23.40 -1.20
C LEU A 216 -4.32 23.84 0.26
N ASP A 217 -3.62 24.95 0.51
CA ASP A 217 -3.36 25.43 1.86
C ASP A 217 -4.64 25.94 2.56
N GLU A 218 -5.59 26.48 1.82
CA GLU A 218 -6.93 26.79 2.35
C GLU A 218 -7.74 25.54 2.61
N MET A 219 -7.68 24.55 1.72
CA MET A 219 -8.36 23.26 1.88
C MET A 219 -7.84 22.51 3.10
N LEU A 220 -6.53 22.52 3.37
CA LEU A 220 -5.91 21.86 4.52
C LEU A 220 -6.28 22.47 5.87
N LYS A 221 -6.83 23.69 5.90
CA LYS A 221 -7.45 24.26 7.13
C LYS A 221 -8.79 23.59 7.45
N ILE A 222 -9.45 23.01 6.46
CA ILE A 222 -10.74 22.34 6.58
C ILE A 222 -10.51 20.83 6.76
N VAL A 223 -9.81 20.19 5.81
CA VAL A 223 -9.41 18.79 5.87
C VAL A 223 -8.02 18.73 6.49
N LYS A 224 -7.97 18.59 7.79
CA LYS A 224 -6.72 18.76 8.58
C LYS A 224 -5.70 17.64 8.37
N GLY A 225 -6.15 16.45 8.01
CA GLY A 225 -5.31 15.26 7.83
C GLY A 225 -6.09 13.96 7.91
N PRO A 226 -5.43 12.80 7.76
CA PRO A 226 -6.03 11.50 8.01
C PRO A 226 -6.67 11.44 9.40
N ASP A 227 -7.77 10.70 9.52
CA ASP A 227 -8.44 10.38 10.78
C ASP A 227 -8.63 8.86 10.85
N PHE A 228 -7.80 8.22 11.65
CA PHE A 228 -7.77 6.76 11.71
C PHE A 228 -8.73 6.23 12.77
N PRO A 229 -9.42 5.12 12.52
CA PRO A 229 -10.36 4.53 13.47
C PRO A 229 -9.68 4.10 14.78
N THR A 230 -8.40 3.74 14.74
CA THR A 230 -7.59 3.36 15.90
C THR A 230 -6.96 4.55 16.65
N GLY A 231 -7.23 5.79 16.22
CA GLY A 231 -6.64 6.99 16.81
C GLY A 231 -5.20 7.21 16.38
N GLY A 232 -4.31 7.38 17.35
CA GLY A 232 -2.90 7.67 17.14
C GLY A 232 -2.62 9.17 16.95
N THR A 233 -1.33 9.51 16.85
CA THR A 233 -0.85 10.86 16.62
C THR A 233 -0.13 10.93 15.28
N ILE A 234 -0.44 11.91 14.45
CA ILE A 234 0.24 12.17 13.17
C ILE A 234 0.94 13.53 13.19
N CYS A 235 2.00 13.66 12.38
CA CYS A 235 2.73 14.91 12.22
C CYS A 235 2.24 15.66 10.96
N ALA A 236 1.76 16.90 11.14
CA ALA A 236 1.33 17.78 10.04
C ALA A 236 2.52 18.52 9.44
N GLY A 237 3.43 17.80 8.81
CA GLY A 237 4.61 18.38 8.16
C GLY A 237 4.46 18.60 6.65
N ASN A 238 5.54 19.08 6.02
CA ASN A 238 5.62 19.24 4.57
C ASN A 238 5.35 17.93 3.82
N GLU A 239 5.69 16.77 4.38
CA GLU A 239 5.46 15.46 3.79
C GLU A 239 3.96 15.16 3.63
N MET A 240 3.15 15.51 4.63
CA MET A 240 1.69 15.37 4.55
C MET A 240 1.09 16.32 3.51
N ARG A 241 1.56 17.57 3.45
CA ARG A 241 1.12 18.53 2.43
C ARG A 241 1.45 18.04 1.02
N GLU A 242 2.64 17.50 0.81
CA GLU A 242 3.05 16.92 -0.48
C GLU A 242 2.21 15.70 -0.84
N ALA A 243 1.87 14.85 0.14
CA ALA A 243 0.98 13.72 -0.06
C ALA A 243 -0.40 14.15 -0.56
N TYR A 244 -0.98 15.21 -0.02
CA TYR A 244 -2.26 15.75 -0.49
C TYR A 244 -2.15 16.48 -1.84
N ALA A 245 -1.00 17.09 -2.14
CA ALA A 245 -0.78 17.75 -3.43
C ALA A 245 -0.67 16.74 -4.58
N THR A 246 0.08 15.67 -4.36
CA THR A 246 0.47 14.70 -5.42
C THR A 246 -0.30 13.40 -5.39
N GLY A 247 -1.03 13.12 -4.30
CA GLY A 247 -1.64 11.82 -4.04
C GLY A 247 -0.63 10.75 -3.59
N ARG A 248 0.64 11.11 -3.30
CA ARG A 248 1.67 10.17 -2.87
C ARG A 248 2.60 10.78 -1.84
N GLY A 249 2.85 10.06 -0.75
CA GLY A 249 3.73 10.51 0.31
C GLY A 249 3.84 9.51 1.46
N LYS A 250 4.41 9.97 2.56
CA LYS A 250 4.50 9.21 3.81
C LYS A 250 3.97 10.07 4.94
N VAL A 251 3.12 9.50 5.77
CA VAL A 251 2.60 10.16 6.96
C VAL A 251 3.05 9.35 8.18
N PRO A 252 3.92 9.89 9.03
CA PRO A 252 4.33 9.19 10.24
C PRO A 252 3.17 9.16 11.23
N ILE A 253 2.90 7.97 11.79
CA ILE A 253 1.88 7.73 12.82
C ILE A 253 2.57 7.17 14.04
N ARG A 254 2.26 7.70 15.21
CA ARG A 254 2.76 7.26 16.49
C ARG A 254 1.61 6.79 17.37
N ALA A 255 1.83 5.71 18.13
CA ALA A 255 0.95 5.25 19.19
C ALA A 255 0.71 6.36 20.22
N VAL A 256 -0.46 6.38 20.85
CA VAL A 256 -0.70 7.22 22.03
C VAL A 256 -0.35 6.40 23.26
N PHE A 257 0.51 6.93 24.08
CA PHE A 257 0.93 6.32 25.33
C PHE A 257 1.14 7.39 26.42
N HIS A 258 1.14 6.97 27.65
CA HIS A 258 1.49 7.79 28.81
C HIS A 258 2.19 6.92 29.84
N THR A 259 2.79 7.55 30.84
CA THR A 259 3.45 6.86 31.95
C THR A 259 2.58 6.89 33.18
N GLU A 260 2.54 5.76 33.91
CA GLU A 260 1.87 5.62 35.21
C GLU A 260 2.86 5.11 36.25
N ASP A 261 2.87 5.74 37.41
CA ASP A 261 3.69 5.26 38.55
C ASP A 261 3.00 4.11 39.26
N GLU A 262 3.73 3.02 39.50
CA GLU A 262 3.28 1.86 40.23
C GLU A 262 3.86 1.82 41.65
N LYS A 263 3.16 1.15 42.55
CA LYS A 263 3.63 0.94 43.94
C LYS A 263 5.01 0.27 43.95
N GLY A 264 5.97 0.87 44.66
CA GLY A 264 7.34 0.36 44.77
C GLY A 264 8.36 1.08 43.88
N GLY A 265 7.98 2.18 43.24
CA GLY A 265 8.87 3.02 42.41
C GLY A 265 9.12 2.44 41.04
N LYS A 266 8.23 1.58 40.52
CA LYS A 266 8.19 1.12 39.15
C LYS A 266 7.37 2.09 38.32
N THR A 267 7.65 2.17 37.03
CA THR A 267 6.90 2.99 36.08
C THR A 267 6.35 2.09 34.98
N ASN A 268 5.10 2.29 34.61
CA ASN A 268 4.45 1.61 33.52
C ASN A 268 4.35 2.56 32.31
N ILE A 269 4.72 2.09 31.11
CA ILE A 269 4.37 2.74 29.85
C ILE A 269 3.05 2.12 29.39
N VAL A 270 1.98 2.90 29.40
CA VAL A 270 0.63 2.45 29.03
C VAL A 270 0.30 2.94 27.64
N ILE A 271 0.11 2.02 26.70
CA ILE A 271 -0.28 2.31 25.32
C ILE A 271 -1.81 2.22 25.25
N THR A 272 -2.46 3.31 24.85
CA THR A 272 -3.91 3.43 24.76
C THR A 272 -4.43 3.46 23.33
N GLU A 273 -3.60 3.85 22.35
CA GLU A 273 -3.95 3.83 20.93
C GLU A 273 -2.74 3.31 20.13
N ILE A 274 -2.99 2.50 19.12
CA ILE A 274 -1.97 1.95 18.24
C ILE A 274 -2.06 2.54 16.83
N PRO A 275 -0.96 2.62 16.08
CA PRO A 275 -0.99 3.09 14.71
C PRO A 275 -1.93 2.26 13.83
N TYR A 276 -2.58 2.92 12.87
CA TYR A 276 -3.51 2.26 11.96
C TYR A 276 -2.83 1.17 11.13
N GLN A 277 -3.52 0.03 10.96
CA GLN A 277 -3.05 -1.19 10.30
C GLN A 277 -1.99 -1.98 11.09
N VAL A 278 -1.66 -1.58 12.30
CA VAL A 278 -0.80 -2.35 13.19
C VAL A 278 -1.64 -3.39 13.95
N ASN A 279 -1.16 -4.61 14.01
CA ASN A 279 -1.68 -5.66 14.86
C ASN A 279 -1.12 -5.48 16.28
N LYS A 280 -2.00 -5.38 17.29
CA LYS A 280 -1.60 -5.13 18.67
C LYS A 280 -0.76 -6.29 19.24
N ALA A 281 -1.17 -7.52 19.03
CA ALA A 281 -0.46 -8.70 19.51
C ALA A 281 0.95 -8.82 18.88
N ASP A 282 1.06 -8.63 17.56
CA ASP A 282 2.34 -8.64 16.85
C ASP A 282 3.25 -7.50 17.33
N MET A 283 2.72 -6.32 17.59
CA MET A 283 3.47 -5.19 18.14
C MET A 283 4.05 -5.53 19.51
N LEU A 284 3.24 -6.07 20.43
CA LEU A 284 3.70 -6.48 21.75
C LEU A 284 4.73 -7.61 21.70
N GLN A 285 4.51 -8.58 20.81
CA GLN A 285 5.47 -9.66 20.57
C GLN A 285 6.80 -9.12 20.02
N SER A 286 6.74 -8.13 19.10
CA SER A 286 7.95 -7.48 18.56
C SER A 286 8.75 -6.73 19.62
N ILE A 287 8.06 -6.09 20.58
CA ILE A 287 8.69 -5.46 21.75
C ILE A 287 9.40 -6.51 22.61
N GLY A 288 8.76 -7.66 22.87
CA GLY A 288 9.37 -8.78 23.59
C GLY A 288 10.61 -9.34 22.86
N ALA A 289 10.52 -9.52 21.55
CA ALA A 289 11.64 -9.97 20.72
C ALA A 289 12.79 -8.94 20.69
N LEU A 290 12.46 -7.64 20.67
CA LEU A 290 13.45 -6.57 20.73
C LEU A 290 14.19 -6.56 22.07
N LYS A 291 13.48 -6.76 23.20
CA LYS A 291 14.09 -6.92 24.52
C LYS A 291 15.12 -8.06 24.54
N GLU A 292 14.81 -9.20 23.91
CA GLU A 292 15.75 -10.33 23.83
C GLU A 292 16.96 -10.03 22.92
N LYS A 293 16.79 -9.19 21.90
CA LYS A 293 17.85 -8.79 20.97
C LYS A 293 18.75 -7.69 21.56
N MET A 294 18.17 -6.73 22.26
CA MET A 294 18.81 -5.57 22.85
C MET A 294 18.79 -5.68 24.38
N LYS A 295 19.44 -6.75 24.91
CA LYS A 295 19.35 -7.12 26.33
C LYS A 295 19.91 -6.06 27.28
N ASP A 296 20.94 -5.34 26.85
CA ASP A 296 21.61 -4.36 27.67
C ASP A 296 20.80 -3.05 27.75
N GLU A 297 20.26 -2.63 26.60
CA GLU A 297 19.53 -1.36 26.46
C GLU A 297 18.10 -1.45 27.01
N LEU A 298 17.48 -2.62 26.91
CA LEU A 298 16.11 -2.88 27.37
C LEU A 298 16.04 -3.78 28.62
N ALA A 299 17.17 -3.87 29.36
CA ALA A 299 17.25 -4.66 30.59
C ALA A 299 16.21 -4.25 31.62
N ASP A 300 15.78 -2.99 31.59
CA ASP A 300 14.85 -2.43 32.57
C ASP A 300 13.38 -2.65 32.23
N ILE A 301 13.04 -3.24 31.09
CA ILE A 301 11.69 -3.77 30.87
C ILE A 301 11.53 -5.02 31.71
N ALA A 302 10.65 -4.95 32.73
CA ALA A 302 10.35 -6.08 33.60
C ALA A 302 9.36 -7.03 32.98
N ASP A 303 8.22 -6.52 32.51
CA ASP A 303 7.11 -7.30 31.94
C ASP A 303 6.37 -6.55 30.84
N ILE A 304 5.62 -7.29 30.01
CA ILE A 304 4.78 -6.76 28.92
C ILE A 304 3.44 -7.48 29.02
N THR A 305 2.39 -6.73 29.35
CA THR A 305 1.05 -7.29 29.57
C THR A 305 0.02 -6.57 28.71
N ASP A 306 -1.03 -7.29 28.34
CA ASP A 306 -2.18 -6.73 27.64
C ASP A 306 -3.40 -6.77 28.57
N GLU A 307 -3.87 -5.62 28.96
CA GLU A 307 -5.07 -5.41 29.78
C GLU A 307 -6.24 -4.81 28.99
N SER A 308 -6.16 -4.86 27.65
CA SER A 308 -7.22 -4.34 26.79
C SER A 308 -8.56 -5.02 27.06
N SER A 309 -9.62 -4.23 27.00
CA SER A 309 -10.99 -4.68 27.27
C SER A 309 -11.97 -4.06 26.27
N SER A 310 -13.27 -4.24 26.50
CA SER A 310 -14.32 -3.54 25.77
C SER A 310 -14.27 -2.00 25.91
N GLU A 311 -13.54 -1.49 26.90
CA GLU A 311 -13.39 -0.05 27.13
C GLU A 311 -12.28 0.57 26.25
N GLY A 312 -11.39 -0.25 25.66
CA GLY A 312 -10.33 0.21 24.78
C GLY A 312 -9.04 -0.57 24.91
N VAL A 313 -8.04 -0.10 24.17
CA VAL A 313 -6.68 -0.64 24.22
C VAL A 313 -5.98 -0.18 25.49
N ARG A 314 -5.39 -1.13 26.21
CA ARG A 314 -4.53 -0.90 27.38
C ARG A 314 -3.40 -1.93 27.37
N ALA A 315 -2.33 -1.64 26.66
CA ALA A 315 -1.13 -2.47 26.64
C ALA A 315 -0.06 -1.83 27.54
N ILE A 316 0.51 -2.60 28.45
CA ILE A 316 1.37 -2.11 29.53
C ILE A 316 2.78 -2.70 29.38
N ILE A 317 3.77 -1.83 29.39
CA ILE A 317 5.18 -2.19 29.50
C ILE A 317 5.65 -1.75 30.88
N THR A 318 5.83 -2.71 31.80
CA THR A 318 6.27 -2.46 33.15
C THR A 318 7.79 -2.34 33.20
N LEU A 319 8.27 -1.23 33.73
CA LEU A 319 9.69 -0.95 33.89
C LEU A 319 10.14 -1.24 35.32
N LYS A 320 11.44 -1.56 35.52
CA LYS A 320 12.06 -1.67 36.81
C LYS A 320 12.17 -0.30 37.47
N LYS A 321 12.49 -0.31 38.79
CA LYS A 321 12.76 0.89 39.51
C LYS A 321 13.99 1.63 38.94
N ASP A 322 13.92 2.96 38.87
CA ASP A 322 14.97 3.85 38.40
C ASP A 322 15.37 3.64 36.93
N ALA A 323 14.47 3.07 36.11
CA ALA A 323 14.66 2.89 34.67
C ALA A 323 14.67 4.24 33.93
N ASP A 324 15.50 4.35 32.90
CA ASP A 324 15.50 5.49 31.96
C ASP A 324 14.33 5.35 30.98
N VAL A 325 13.18 5.92 31.38
CA VAL A 325 11.92 5.81 30.62
C VAL A 325 12.02 6.43 29.24
N ASP A 326 12.64 7.60 29.12
CA ASP A 326 12.72 8.34 27.86
C ASP A 326 13.59 7.60 26.85
N ASN A 327 14.70 7.02 27.27
CA ASN A 327 15.56 6.22 26.41
C ASN A 327 14.84 4.94 25.93
N ILE A 328 14.11 4.26 26.82
CA ILE A 328 13.34 3.07 26.45
C ILE A 328 12.27 3.44 25.42
N ILE A 329 11.50 4.51 25.65
CA ILE A 329 10.50 5.01 24.71
C ILE A 329 11.14 5.33 23.35
N ALA A 330 12.28 6.01 23.33
CA ALA A 330 12.98 6.34 22.08
C ALA A 330 13.38 5.09 21.30
N ILE A 331 13.90 4.06 21.98
CA ILE A 331 14.26 2.78 21.36
C ILE A 331 13.01 2.08 20.79
N LEU A 332 11.93 2.02 21.58
CA LEU A 332 10.68 1.39 21.14
C LEU A 332 10.07 2.09 19.93
N LEU A 333 10.00 3.42 19.92
CA LEU A 333 9.51 4.20 18.78
C LEU A 333 10.35 4.00 17.51
N LYS A 334 11.66 3.79 17.66
CA LYS A 334 12.59 3.62 16.53
C LYS A 334 12.57 2.20 15.94
N HIS A 335 12.35 1.18 16.76
CA HIS A 335 12.56 -0.22 16.40
C HIS A 335 11.32 -1.10 16.45
N THR A 336 10.15 -0.56 16.80
CA THR A 336 8.88 -1.28 16.83
C THR A 336 7.78 -0.52 16.11
N ASP A 337 6.62 -1.17 15.95
CA ASP A 337 5.45 -0.57 15.31
C ASP A 337 4.70 0.44 16.20
N MET A 338 5.26 0.86 17.33
CA MET A 338 4.77 2.01 18.09
C MET A 338 4.86 3.32 17.30
N GLN A 339 5.73 3.38 16.29
CA GLN A 339 5.76 4.43 15.29
C GLN A 339 6.01 3.85 13.91
N ILE A 340 5.11 4.11 12.98
CA ILE A 340 5.22 3.66 11.60
C ILE A 340 5.10 4.82 10.62
N ASN A 341 5.48 4.60 9.37
CA ASN A 341 5.18 5.49 8.26
C ASN A 341 4.02 4.91 7.45
N PHE A 342 2.87 5.58 7.45
CA PHE A 342 1.79 5.24 6.54
C PHE A 342 2.15 5.67 5.13
N ASN A 343 2.24 4.71 4.21
CA ASN A 343 2.55 4.98 2.81
C ASN A 343 1.28 5.47 2.09
N TYR A 344 1.13 6.79 1.98
CA TYR A 344 0.01 7.43 1.30
C TYR A 344 0.16 7.26 -0.22
N ASN A 345 -0.83 6.67 -0.87
CA ASN A 345 -0.85 6.47 -2.32
C ASN A 345 -2.30 6.39 -2.82
N VAL A 346 -2.80 7.50 -3.34
CA VAL A 346 -4.19 7.65 -3.80
C VAL A 346 -4.28 7.31 -5.27
N VAL A 347 -4.44 6.04 -5.57
CA VAL A 347 -4.72 5.55 -6.92
C VAL A 347 -6.14 5.00 -6.95
N ALA A 348 -7.00 5.58 -7.78
CA ALA A 348 -8.40 5.19 -7.94
C ALA A 348 -8.82 5.21 -9.40
N ILE A 349 -9.91 4.52 -9.73
CA ILE A 349 -10.49 4.55 -11.07
C ILE A 349 -11.32 5.83 -11.19
N ALA A 350 -10.90 6.72 -12.10
CA ALA A 350 -11.59 7.96 -12.42
C ALA A 350 -11.83 8.04 -13.93
N ASN A 351 -13.08 8.21 -14.36
CA ASN A 351 -13.47 8.19 -15.76
C ASN A 351 -12.98 6.91 -16.51
N GLY A 352 -13.12 5.75 -15.89
CA GLY A 352 -12.79 4.44 -16.46
C GLY A 352 -11.28 4.12 -16.55
N SER A 353 -10.40 4.95 -15.97
CA SER A 353 -8.94 4.70 -15.98
C SER A 353 -8.32 4.93 -14.61
N PRO A 354 -7.26 4.18 -14.25
CA PRO A 354 -6.55 4.40 -12.99
C PRO A 354 -5.82 5.74 -13.03
N LYS A 355 -5.99 6.55 -11.99
CA LYS A 355 -5.33 7.85 -11.82
C LYS A 355 -4.80 8.01 -10.41
N GLN A 356 -3.66 8.63 -10.30
CA GLN A 356 -3.16 9.14 -9.02
C GLN A 356 -3.77 10.53 -8.81
N LEU A 357 -4.40 10.73 -7.65
CA LEU A 357 -5.21 11.91 -7.38
C LEU A 357 -4.68 12.67 -6.15
N GLY A 358 -4.46 13.96 -6.30
CA GLY A 358 -4.36 14.85 -5.17
C GLY A 358 -5.73 15.09 -4.52
N LEU A 359 -5.75 15.76 -3.37
CA LEU A 359 -6.99 16.03 -2.64
C LEU A 359 -7.97 16.89 -3.46
N LEU A 360 -7.48 17.93 -4.11
CA LEU A 360 -8.30 18.82 -4.96
C LEU A 360 -8.79 18.10 -6.23
N ASP A 361 -7.97 17.23 -6.82
CA ASP A 361 -8.38 16.41 -7.96
C ASP A 361 -9.53 15.47 -7.58
N TYR A 362 -9.46 14.89 -6.39
CA TYR A 362 -10.55 14.06 -5.87
C TYR A 362 -11.84 14.86 -5.73
N PHE A 363 -11.81 16.04 -5.08
CA PHE A 363 -13.00 16.87 -4.94
C PHE A 363 -13.57 17.29 -6.30
N SER A 364 -12.72 17.59 -7.26
CA SER A 364 -13.13 17.91 -8.63
C SER A 364 -13.88 16.74 -9.29
N CYS A 365 -13.33 15.53 -9.21
CA CYS A 365 -13.96 14.32 -9.78
C CYS A 365 -15.27 13.99 -9.06
N TYR A 366 -15.26 13.98 -7.74
CA TYR A 366 -16.40 13.61 -6.93
C TYR A 366 -17.56 14.61 -7.06
N THR A 367 -17.31 15.91 -7.02
CA THR A 367 -18.37 16.93 -7.18
C THR A 367 -18.99 16.91 -8.58
N ARG A 368 -18.21 16.63 -9.62
CA ARG A 368 -18.74 16.44 -10.97
C ARG A 368 -19.65 15.22 -11.06
N PHE A 369 -19.25 14.12 -10.46
CA PHE A 369 -20.06 12.92 -10.37
C PHE A 369 -21.39 13.19 -9.62
N GLN A 370 -21.34 13.90 -8.50
CA GLN A 370 -22.54 14.26 -7.76
C GLN A 370 -23.50 15.15 -8.57
N LEU A 371 -22.97 16.04 -9.42
CA LEU A 371 -23.79 16.80 -10.36
C LEU A 371 -24.55 15.88 -11.32
N ASP A 372 -23.86 14.89 -11.88
CA ASP A 372 -24.50 13.92 -12.81
C ASP A 372 -25.61 13.12 -12.10
N VAL A 373 -25.35 12.64 -10.88
CA VAL A 373 -26.34 11.96 -10.05
C VAL A 373 -27.58 12.82 -9.81
N ILE A 374 -27.40 14.09 -9.42
CA ILE A 374 -28.51 15.01 -9.16
C ILE A 374 -29.30 15.30 -10.44
N VAL A 375 -28.62 15.54 -11.56
CA VAL A 375 -29.29 15.80 -12.84
C VAL A 375 -30.13 14.60 -13.26
N ARG A 376 -29.57 13.40 -13.27
CA ARG A 376 -30.27 12.16 -13.69
C ARG A 376 -31.43 11.84 -12.76
N ARG A 377 -31.24 11.89 -11.44
CA ARG A 377 -32.31 11.70 -10.46
C ARG A 377 -33.44 12.70 -10.65
N THR A 378 -33.12 13.98 -10.84
CA THR A 378 -34.11 15.03 -11.01
C THR A 378 -34.90 14.86 -12.34
N GLN A 379 -34.22 14.42 -13.39
CA GLN A 379 -34.87 14.06 -14.66
C GLN A 379 -35.86 12.91 -14.50
N PHE A 380 -35.48 11.88 -13.75
CA PHE A 380 -36.35 10.75 -13.43
C PHE A 380 -37.58 11.20 -12.63
N ASP A 381 -37.37 11.97 -11.54
CA ASP A 381 -38.44 12.49 -10.71
C ASP A 381 -39.35 13.45 -11.48
N LEU A 382 -38.80 14.29 -12.36
CA LEU A 382 -39.55 15.17 -13.26
C LEU A 382 -40.47 14.36 -14.20
N ALA A 383 -39.88 13.40 -14.92
CA ALA A 383 -40.67 12.55 -15.85
C ALA A 383 -41.80 11.80 -15.14
N ARG A 384 -41.51 11.28 -13.95
CA ARG A 384 -42.51 10.59 -13.11
C ARG A 384 -43.62 11.54 -12.63
N ALA A 385 -43.25 12.76 -12.20
CA ALA A 385 -44.18 13.77 -11.74
C ALA A 385 -45.06 14.29 -12.91
N GLU A 386 -44.48 14.54 -14.08
CA GLU A 386 -45.22 14.95 -15.29
C GLU A 386 -46.20 13.87 -15.74
N ALA A 387 -45.77 12.60 -15.79
CA ALA A 387 -46.61 11.48 -16.14
C ALA A 387 -47.80 11.34 -15.14
N ARG A 388 -47.53 11.53 -13.83
CA ARG A 388 -48.58 11.46 -12.81
C ARG A 388 -49.50 12.67 -12.88
N ALA A 389 -48.99 13.87 -13.04
CA ALA A 389 -49.76 15.10 -13.19
C ALA A 389 -50.71 15.01 -14.40
N HIS A 390 -50.21 14.49 -15.53
CA HIS A 390 -51.03 14.27 -16.73
C HIS A 390 -52.23 13.38 -16.45
N ILE A 391 -52.04 12.28 -15.71
CA ILE A 391 -53.17 11.39 -15.32
C ILE A 391 -54.15 12.11 -14.38
N VAL A 392 -53.63 12.80 -13.34
CA VAL A 392 -54.45 13.48 -12.36
C VAL A 392 -55.24 14.65 -12.98
N GLU A 393 -54.64 15.38 -13.93
CA GLU A 393 -55.37 16.41 -14.71
C GLU A 393 -56.58 15.83 -15.45
N GLY A 394 -56.42 14.69 -16.12
CA GLY A 394 -57.54 14.01 -16.76
C GLY A 394 -58.63 13.58 -15.79
N LEU A 395 -58.24 13.06 -14.61
CA LEU A 395 -59.19 12.70 -13.57
C LEU A 395 -59.94 13.92 -12.99
N CYS A 396 -59.26 15.05 -12.82
CA CYS A 396 -59.90 16.30 -12.38
C CYS A 396 -60.92 16.81 -13.40
N ILE A 397 -60.58 16.78 -14.70
CA ILE A 397 -61.52 17.14 -15.79
C ILE A 397 -62.74 16.21 -15.78
N ALA A 398 -62.52 14.91 -15.60
CA ALA A 398 -63.60 13.93 -15.55
C ALA A 398 -64.54 14.14 -14.34
N ILE A 399 -63.97 14.44 -13.17
CA ILE A 399 -64.77 14.67 -11.96
C ILE A 399 -65.59 15.98 -12.04
N GLN A 400 -64.98 17.03 -12.60
CA GLN A 400 -65.67 18.31 -12.85
C GLN A 400 -66.86 18.14 -13.80
N ASN A 401 -66.84 17.15 -14.71
CA ASN A 401 -67.85 16.86 -15.70
C ASN A 401 -68.43 15.48 -15.54
N ILE A 402 -68.58 15.00 -14.32
CA ILE A 402 -68.88 13.58 -14.01
C ILE A 402 -70.19 13.08 -14.61
N ASP A 403 -71.22 13.87 -14.63
CA ASP A 403 -72.52 13.46 -15.19
C ASP A 403 -72.41 13.21 -16.70
N GLU A 404 -71.67 14.03 -17.40
CA GLU A 404 -71.47 13.87 -18.83
C GLU A 404 -70.55 12.67 -19.13
N VAL A 405 -69.52 12.46 -18.34
CA VAL A 405 -68.62 11.29 -18.44
C VAL A 405 -69.38 10.01 -18.22
N ILE A 406 -70.28 9.91 -17.18
CA ILE A 406 -71.10 8.74 -16.94
C ILE A 406 -72.06 8.51 -18.10
N ARG A 407 -72.69 9.58 -18.62
CA ARG A 407 -73.59 9.49 -19.76
C ARG A 407 -72.85 8.91 -20.99
N ILE A 408 -71.65 9.37 -21.31
CA ILE A 408 -70.90 8.88 -22.45
C ILE A 408 -70.51 7.40 -22.24
N ILE A 409 -70.04 7.03 -21.07
CA ILE A 409 -69.70 5.64 -20.74
C ILE A 409 -70.86 4.71 -20.92
N LYS A 410 -72.10 5.09 -20.36
CA LYS A 410 -73.31 4.29 -20.46
C LYS A 410 -73.82 4.18 -21.90
N ALA A 411 -73.61 5.20 -22.75
CA ALA A 411 -73.99 5.21 -24.15
C ALA A 411 -73.01 4.56 -25.12
N SER A 412 -71.89 4.05 -24.61
CA SER A 412 -70.82 3.43 -25.40
C SER A 412 -70.99 1.91 -25.49
N ALA A 413 -70.75 1.36 -26.67
CA ALA A 413 -70.91 -0.07 -26.96
C ALA A 413 -69.78 -0.93 -26.41
N SER A 414 -68.60 -0.32 -26.18
CA SER A 414 -67.39 -0.97 -25.69
C SER A 414 -66.48 0.03 -24.96
N ASN A 415 -65.54 -0.49 -24.17
CA ASN A 415 -64.49 0.36 -23.56
C ASN A 415 -63.70 1.18 -24.59
N GLN A 416 -63.46 0.63 -25.77
CA GLN A 416 -62.76 1.33 -26.86
C GLN A 416 -63.61 2.48 -27.42
N ASP A 417 -64.91 2.28 -27.60
CA ASP A 417 -65.86 3.31 -28.03
C ASP A 417 -65.97 4.41 -26.97
N ALA A 418 -66.02 4.05 -25.68
CA ALA A 418 -66.00 5.00 -24.59
C ALA A 418 -64.74 5.85 -24.56
N LYS A 419 -63.55 5.24 -24.74
CA LYS A 419 -62.28 5.96 -24.84
C LYS A 419 -62.31 6.99 -25.98
N GLN A 420 -62.69 6.60 -27.20
CA GLN A 420 -62.73 7.49 -28.36
C GLN A 420 -63.66 8.68 -28.14
N LYS A 421 -64.83 8.44 -27.59
CA LYS A 421 -65.81 9.50 -27.30
C LYS A 421 -65.35 10.46 -26.20
N LEU A 422 -64.70 9.94 -25.14
CA LEU A 422 -64.14 10.78 -24.06
C LEU A 422 -62.94 11.62 -24.56
N MET A 423 -62.06 11.01 -25.38
CA MET A 423 -60.96 11.73 -26.03
C MET A 423 -61.46 12.87 -26.91
N ALA A 424 -62.40 12.58 -27.80
CA ALA A 424 -62.97 13.58 -28.70
C ALA A 424 -63.72 14.70 -27.98
N ARG A 425 -64.43 14.39 -26.88
CA ARG A 425 -65.27 15.36 -26.15
C ARG A 425 -64.46 16.30 -25.27
N PHE A 426 -63.46 15.78 -24.54
CA PHE A 426 -62.75 16.53 -23.50
C PHE A 426 -61.30 16.83 -23.91
N GLY A 427 -60.85 16.44 -25.10
CA GLY A 427 -59.44 16.62 -25.54
C GLY A 427 -58.44 15.80 -24.74
N LEU A 428 -58.85 14.65 -24.16
CA LEU A 428 -58.05 13.81 -23.29
C LEU A 428 -57.13 12.86 -24.08
N SER A 429 -56.01 12.51 -23.52
CA SER A 429 -55.16 11.46 -24.08
C SER A 429 -55.73 10.06 -23.81
N GLU A 430 -55.20 9.06 -24.51
CA GLU A 430 -55.58 7.67 -24.31
C GLU A 430 -55.28 7.21 -22.88
N ILE A 431 -54.11 7.62 -22.33
CA ILE A 431 -53.69 7.29 -20.95
C ILE A 431 -54.67 7.91 -19.94
N GLN A 432 -55.07 9.16 -20.13
CA GLN A 432 -56.04 9.84 -19.27
C GLN A 432 -57.41 9.15 -19.33
N THR A 433 -57.90 8.84 -20.50
CA THR A 433 -59.19 8.16 -20.66
C THR A 433 -59.18 6.74 -20.10
N GLN A 434 -58.08 6.01 -20.22
CA GLN A 434 -57.94 4.72 -19.55
C GLN A 434 -58.04 4.87 -18.02
N ALA A 435 -57.32 5.82 -17.44
CA ALA A 435 -57.35 6.09 -16.01
C ALA A 435 -58.76 6.49 -15.50
N ILE A 436 -59.52 7.22 -16.34
CA ILE A 436 -60.94 7.56 -16.03
C ILE A 436 -61.80 6.31 -16.04
N LEU A 437 -61.65 5.42 -17.02
CA LEU A 437 -62.43 4.19 -17.09
C LEU A 437 -62.12 3.20 -15.97
N ASP A 438 -60.89 3.19 -15.50
CA ASP A 438 -60.41 2.35 -14.39
C ASP A 438 -60.72 2.96 -12.99
N MET A 439 -61.31 4.17 -12.97
CA MET A 439 -61.57 4.89 -11.73
C MET A 439 -62.72 4.20 -10.94
N ARG A 440 -62.45 3.91 -9.67
CA ARG A 440 -63.48 3.35 -8.77
C ARG A 440 -64.52 4.41 -8.40
N LEU A 441 -65.80 4.05 -8.32
CA LEU A 441 -66.91 4.94 -7.93
C LEU A 441 -66.68 5.59 -6.56
N SER A 442 -65.99 4.94 -5.64
CA SER A 442 -65.61 5.51 -4.34
C SER A 442 -64.75 6.78 -4.42
N ARG A 443 -64.05 7.03 -5.55
CA ARG A 443 -63.29 8.25 -5.77
C ARG A 443 -64.08 9.46 -6.21
N LEU A 444 -65.38 9.32 -6.39
CA LEU A 444 -66.29 10.42 -6.75
C LEU A 444 -66.79 11.23 -5.56
N THR A 445 -66.31 10.92 -4.36
CA THR A 445 -66.75 11.69 -3.15
C THR A 445 -66.01 13.05 -3.12
N ASN A 446 -66.68 14.07 -2.54
CA ASN A 446 -66.11 15.42 -2.43
C ASN A 446 -64.73 15.42 -1.76
N LEU A 447 -64.53 14.55 -0.76
CA LEU A 447 -63.25 14.44 -0.06
C LEU A 447 -62.09 13.97 -1.01
N GLU A 448 -62.37 12.98 -1.86
CA GLU A 448 -61.37 12.49 -2.83
C GLU A 448 -61.12 13.50 -3.97
N THR A 449 -62.13 14.29 -4.35
CA THR A 449 -62.00 15.38 -5.31
C THR A 449 -61.01 16.44 -4.80
N VAL A 450 -61.13 16.85 -3.53
CA VAL A 450 -60.18 17.81 -2.90
C VAL A 450 -58.76 17.20 -2.87
N LYS A 451 -58.61 15.93 -2.48
CA LYS A 451 -57.29 15.26 -2.48
C LYS A 451 -56.61 15.22 -3.84
N LEU A 452 -57.38 14.97 -4.94
CA LEU A 452 -56.83 15.00 -6.28
C LEU A 452 -56.43 16.39 -6.73
N GLN A 453 -57.17 17.43 -6.35
CA GLN A 453 -56.77 18.84 -6.62
C GLN A 453 -55.52 19.22 -5.83
N ASP A 454 -55.42 18.84 -4.58
CA ASP A 454 -54.22 19.07 -3.75
C ASP A 454 -53.01 18.31 -4.31
N GLU A 455 -53.22 17.04 -4.72
CA GLU A 455 -52.15 16.25 -5.41
C GLU A 455 -51.66 16.94 -6.67
N LEU A 456 -52.59 17.43 -7.51
CA LEU A 456 -52.25 18.14 -8.74
C LEU A 456 -51.46 19.44 -8.46
N ALA A 457 -51.91 20.21 -7.47
CA ALA A 457 -51.21 21.43 -7.05
C ALA A 457 -49.81 21.14 -6.54
N GLN A 458 -49.62 20.07 -5.74
CA GLN A 458 -48.29 19.65 -5.28
C GLN A 458 -47.41 19.18 -6.43
N LEU A 459 -47.93 18.32 -7.34
CA LEU A 459 -47.22 17.85 -8.51
C LEU A 459 -46.74 19.01 -9.40
N ARG A 460 -47.59 20.03 -9.62
CA ARG A 460 -47.18 21.22 -10.39
C ARG A 460 -46.06 22.01 -9.73
N LYS A 461 -46.08 22.09 -8.42
CA LYS A 461 -45.02 22.73 -7.63
C LYS A 461 -43.72 21.93 -7.73
N ASP A 462 -43.76 20.60 -7.59
CA ASP A 462 -42.63 19.71 -7.69
C ASP A 462 -42.03 19.75 -9.10
N ILE A 463 -42.85 19.72 -10.15
CA ILE A 463 -42.41 19.87 -11.56
C ILE A 463 -41.64 21.19 -11.76
N ALA A 464 -42.21 22.31 -11.25
CA ALA A 464 -41.56 23.61 -11.36
C ALA A 464 -40.21 23.66 -10.59
N GLU A 465 -40.15 22.98 -9.44
CA GLU A 465 -38.89 22.87 -8.68
C GLU A 465 -37.84 22.03 -9.43
N TYR A 466 -38.23 20.83 -9.96
CA TYR A 466 -37.34 19.97 -10.75
C TYR A 466 -36.85 20.68 -12.00
N GLN A 467 -37.70 21.36 -12.75
CA GLN A 467 -37.32 22.15 -13.92
C GLN A 467 -36.35 23.28 -13.54
N ALA A 468 -36.57 23.93 -12.41
CA ALA A 468 -35.70 24.95 -11.89
C ALA A 468 -34.31 24.41 -11.46
N ILE A 469 -34.24 23.21 -10.89
CA ILE A 469 -32.98 22.53 -10.56
C ILE A 469 -32.25 22.17 -11.85
N LEU A 470 -32.92 21.56 -12.83
CA LEU A 470 -32.30 21.17 -14.09
C LEU A 470 -31.79 22.34 -14.92
N SER A 471 -32.43 23.51 -14.84
CA SER A 471 -32.04 24.71 -15.59
C SER A 471 -30.82 25.45 -15.00
N SER A 472 -30.34 25.13 -13.78
CA SER A 472 -29.33 25.90 -13.07
C SER A 472 -28.37 25.04 -12.28
N GLN A 473 -27.09 25.01 -12.69
CA GLN A 473 -26.01 24.34 -11.96
C GLN A 473 -25.87 24.84 -10.52
N ALA A 474 -26.08 26.14 -10.29
CA ALA A 474 -26.05 26.70 -8.94
C ALA A 474 -27.14 26.10 -8.03
N LYS A 475 -28.34 25.82 -8.59
CA LYS A 475 -29.42 25.11 -7.83
C LYS A 475 -29.05 23.65 -7.60
N GLN A 476 -28.45 22.98 -8.57
CA GLN A 476 -27.96 21.60 -8.41
C GLN A 476 -26.92 21.52 -7.27
N PHE A 477 -25.94 22.39 -7.26
CA PHE A 477 -24.96 22.50 -6.17
C PHE A 477 -25.61 22.80 -4.81
N LYS A 478 -26.65 23.64 -4.79
CA LYS A 478 -27.41 23.92 -3.56
C LYS A 478 -28.08 22.65 -3.00
N VAL A 479 -28.62 21.79 -3.87
CA VAL A 479 -29.19 20.48 -3.46
C VAL A 479 -28.09 19.58 -2.90
N ILE A 480 -26.95 19.42 -3.61
CA ILE A 480 -25.81 18.61 -3.17
C ILE A 480 -25.34 19.06 -1.78
N LYS A 481 -25.10 20.37 -1.61
CA LYS A 481 -24.65 20.92 -0.31
C LYS A 481 -25.65 20.64 0.80
N LYS A 482 -26.96 20.86 0.54
CA LYS A 482 -27.99 20.59 1.53
C LYS A 482 -28.01 19.14 1.99
N GLU A 483 -27.89 18.19 1.06
CA GLU A 483 -27.92 16.78 1.37
C GLU A 483 -26.65 16.34 2.11
N MET A 484 -25.46 16.79 1.68
CA MET A 484 -24.20 16.49 2.37
C MET A 484 -24.17 17.05 3.79
N LEU A 485 -24.64 18.29 3.99
CA LEU A 485 -24.72 18.89 5.32
C LEU A 485 -25.70 18.15 6.24
N ALA A 486 -26.82 17.64 5.72
CA ALA A 486 -27.72 16.81 6.50
C ALA A 486 -27.08 15.46 6.90
N ILE A 487 -26.26 14.84 6.03
CA ILE A 487 -25.46 13.67 6.35
C ILE A 487 -24.45 13.99 7.44
N LYS A 488 -23.73 15.12 7.32
CA LYS A 488 -22.79 15.58 8.33
C LYS A 488 -23.48 15.76 9.70
N GLU A 489 -24.60 16.46 9.75
CA GLU A 489 -25.35 16.71 10.99
C GLU A 489 -25.77 15.41 11.68
N LYS A 490 -26.12 14.39 10.90
CA LYS A 490 -26.64 13.12 11.42
C LYS A 490 -25.54 12.13 11.82
N TYR A 491 -24.40 12.11 11.12
CA TYR A 491 -23.42 11.03 11.22
C TYR A 491 -21.98 11.46 11.58
N ALA A 492 -21.65 12.76 11.49
CA ALA A 492 -20.28 13.17 11.78
C ALA A 492 -19.95 12.96 13.25
N THR A 493 -18.75 12.42 13.48
CA THR A 493 -18.16 12.20 14.80
C THR A 493 -16.96 13.13 15.01
N GLU A 494 -16.53 13.29 16.25
CA GLU A 494 -15.30 13.98 16.57
C GLU A 494 -14.09 13.23 16.01
N ARG A 495 -13.03 13.97 15.70
CA ARG A 495 -11.75 13.41 15.23
C ARG A 495 -11.11 12.54 16.31
N LYS A 496 -10.66 11.35 15.93
CA LYS A 496 -9.97 10.40 16.79
C LYS A 496 -8.44 10.64 16.78
N THR A 497 -7.86 10.81 15.59
CA THR A 497 -6.41 10.98 15.42
C THR A 497 -5.95 12.39 15.81
N LYS A 498 -4.96 12.50 16.69
CA LYS A 498 -4.35 13.78 17.06
C LYS A 498 -3.38 14.25 15.98
N ILE A 499 -3.36 15.56 15.73
CA ILE A 499 -2.43 16.18 14.78
C ILE A 499 -1.51 17.11 15.57
N VAL A 500 -0.20 16.93 15.36
CA VAL A 500 0.85 17.75 15.97
C VAL A 500 1.75 18.33 14.88
N ASP A 501 2.34 19.49 15.11
CA ASP A 501 3.28 20.08 14.16
C ASP A 501 4.61 19.31 14.13
N THR A 502 5.05 18.85 15.30
CA THR A 502 6.24 18.00 15.46
C THR A 502 5.98 16.97 16.56
N PHE A 503 6.51 15.79 16.41
CA PHE A 503 6.50 14.82 17.51
C PHE A 503 7.43 15.26 18.65
N GLU A 504 7.04 14.91 19.86
CA GLU A 504 7.96 14.98 21.00
C GLU A 504 9.22 14.15 20.71
N THR A 505 10.37 14.75 20.90
CA THR A 505 11.67 14.08 20.75
C THR A 505 12.07 13.47 22.08
N TYR A 506 12.30 12.18 22.08
CA TYR A 506 12.91 11.46 23.21
C TYR A 506 14.39 11.32 22.90
N ASP A 507 15.24 11.89 23.74
CA ASP A 507 16.68 11.78 23.57
C ASP A 507 17.12 10.34 23.84
N VAL A 508 17.53 9.66 22.79
CA VAL A 508 18.34 8.46 22.97
C VAL A 508 19.64 8.94 23.59
N THR A 509 19.80 8.79 24.89
CA THR A 509 21.12 8.92 25.50
C THR A 509 21.97 7.86 24.80
N PRO A 510 23.01 8.22 24.04
CA PRO A 510 23.78 7.21 23.35
C PRO A 510 24.52 6.38 24.39
N ILE A 511 23.91 5.30 24.85
CA ILE A 511 24.64 4.17 25.45
C ILE A 511 25.73 3.70 24.45
N GLU A 512 25.54 4.02 23.18
CA GLU A 512 26.49 3.87 22.09
C GLU A 512 27.87 4.49 22.32
N LYS A 513 28.02 5.45 23.22
CA LYS A 513 29.32 6.01 23.61
C LYS A 513 30.03 5.25 24.75
N LEU A 514 29.36 4.34 25.46
CA LEU A 514 29.90 3.75 26.69
C LEU A 514 30.73 2.47 26.49
N LEU A 515 30.70 1.78 25.35
CA LEU A 515 31.50 0.58 25.08
C LEU A 515 32.06 0.59 23.65
N ASP A 516 32.94 1.53 23.37
CA ASP A 516 33.74 1.49 22.14
C ASP A 516 34.95 0.59 22.34
N ASN A 517 34.76 -0.71 22.12
CA ASN A 517 35.82 -1.69 22.27
C ASN A 517 36.59 -1.87 20.97
N PRO A 518 37.91 -1.83 20.99
CA PRO A 518 38.72 -2.13 19.82
C PRO A 518 38.51 -3.58 19.38
N CYS A 519 38.24 -3.76 18.09
CA CYS A 519 38.01 -5.07 17.49
C CYS A 519 38.64 -5.16 16.10
N VAL A 520 38.73 -6.37 15.57
CA VAL A 520 39.16 -6.67 14.23
C VAL A 520 38.03 -7.24 13.41
N VAL A 521 37.70 -6.63 12.30
CA VAL A 521 36.88 -7.25 11.28
C VAL A 521 37.78 -8.03 10.31
N ALA A 522 37.48 -9.30 10.14
CA ALA A 522 38.24 -10.20 9.31
C ALA A 522 37.38 -10.86 8.23
N VAL A 523 37.93 -10.97 7.02
CA VAL A 523 37.36 -11.68 5.88
C VAL A 523 38.00 -13.06 5.79
N THR A 524 37.17 -14.10 5.66
CA THR A 524 37.65 -15.49 5.50
C THR A 524 38.43 -15.65 4.20
N ASN A 525 39.26 -16.69 4.15
CA ASN A 525 40.18 -16.95 3.02
C ASN A 525 39.43 -17.12 1.67
N ASP A 526 38.23 -17.62 1.67
CA ASP A 526 37.35 -17.75 0.50
C ASP A 526 36.73 -16.40 0.03
N GLY A 527 36.83 -15.35 0.84
CA GLY A 527 36.28 -14.02 0.58
C GLY A 527 34.75 -13.92 0.75
N LEU A 528 34.07 -14.96 1.26
CA LEU A 528 32.63 -15.03 1.28
C LEU A 528 32.01 -14.62 2.64
N ARG A 529 32.81 -14.57 3.71
CA ARG A 529 32.32 -14.40 5.07
C ARG A 529 33.09 -13.34 5.84
N LEU A 530 32.41 -12.73 6.79
CA LEU A 530 32.94 -11.73 7.71
C LEU A 530 32.88 -12.22 9.16
N LYS A 531 33.79 -11.73 9.98
CA LYS A 531 33.86 -11.95 11.42
C LYS A 531 34.21 -10.64 12.12
N GLN A 532 33.55 -10.36 13.22
CA GLN A 532 34.01 -9.39 14.21
C GLN A 532 34.72 -10.17 15.33
N ILE A 533 35.94 -9.82 15.63
CA ILE A 533 36.81 -10.52 16.63
C ILE A 533 37.29 -9.49 17.65
N ASP A 534 37.08 -9.78 18.95
CA ASP A 534 37.61 -8.93 20.01
C ASP A 534 39.15 -8.84 19.92
N MET A 535 39.72 -7.65 20.06
CA MET A 535 41.17 -7.39 19.98
C MET A 535 41.96 -8.24 20.96
N LYS A 536 41.42 -8.51 22.17
CA LYS A 536 42.10 -9.36 23.17
C LYS A 536 42.26 -10.80 22.68
N GLN A 537 41.30 -11.33 21.90
CA GLN A 537 41.45 -12.66 21.32
C GLN A 537 42.55 -12.71 20.24
N VAL A 538 42.71 -11.63 19.48
CA VAL A 538 43.76 -11.52 18.45
C VAL A 538 45.15 -11.40 19.11
N GLN A 539 45.26 -10.58 20.16
CA GLN A 539 46.53 -10.37 20.88
C GLN A 539 47.02 -11.61 21.64
N ASN A 540 46.04 -12.41 22.16
CA ASN A 540 46.36 -13.62 22.92
C ASN A 540 46.48 -14.89 22.04
N ALA A 541 46.30 -14.77 20.72
CA ALA A 541 46.41 -15.90 19.81
C ALA A 541 47.89 -16.32 19.68
N SER A 542 48.17 -17.58 20.07
CA SER A 542 49.50 -18.17 19.79
C SER A 542 49.70 -18.33 18.26
N PRO A 543 50.87 -18.02 17.74
CA PRO A 543 51.15 -18.12 16.30
C PRO A 543 51.30 -19.56 15.76
N THR A 544 50.67 -20.54 16.37
CA THR A 544 50.64 -21.92 15.90
C THR A 544 49.67 -22.06 14.74
N TYR A 545 50.21 -21.96 13.53
CA TYR A 545 49.49 -22.30 12.31
C TYR A 545 49.31 -23.83 12.22
N SER A 546 48.15 -24.34 12.58
CA SER A 546 47.77 -25.73 12.29
C SER A 546 46.94 -25.72 11.02
N TYR A 547 47.29 -26.57 10.05
CA TYR A 547 46.53 -26.80 8.83
C TYR A 547 45.07 -27.29 9.13
N ASP A 548 44.79 -27.72 10.34
CA ASP A 548 43.48 -28.21 10.78
C ASP A 548 42.45 -27.07 11.03
N ASN A 549 42.90 -25.82 11.02
CA ASN A 549 42.01 -24.68 11.31
C ASN A 549 42.01 -23.62 10.19
N ILE A 550 41.61 -24.04 8.98
CA ILE A 550 41.45 -23.16 7.81
C ILE A 550 40.58 -21.93 8.10
N ASN A 551 39.68 -22.03 9.05
CA ASN A 551 38.81 -20.91 9.45
C ASN A 551 39.57 -19.81 10.21
N ALA A 552 40.74 -20.09 10.74
CA ALA A 552 41.58 -19.07 11.40
C ALA A 552 42.43 -18.24 10.41
N LEU A 553 42.46 -18.65 9.13
CA LEU A 553 43.15 -17.88 8.08
C LEU A 553 42.20 -16.81 7.56
N HIS A 554 42.68 -15.58 7.50
CA HIS A 554 41.97 -14.42 7.01
C HIS A 554 42.61 -13.86 5.76
N LYS A 555 41.83 -13.49 4.78
CA LYS A 555 42.29 -12.87 3.55
C LYS A 555 42.55 -11.38 3.73
N PHE A 556 41.69 -10.73 4.47
CA PHE A 556 41.76 -9.30 4.82
C PHE A 556 41.38 -9.09 6.27
N THR A 557 41.98 -8.08 6.90
CA THR A 557 41.65 -7.65 8.26
C THR A 557 41.63 -6.13 8.32
N ALA A 558 40.64 -5.57 9.00
CA ALA A 558 40.58 -4.15 9.33
C ALA A 558 40.53 -3.99 10.86
N HIS A 559 41.44 -3.18 11.39
CA HIS A 559 41.47 -2.81 12.81
C HIS A 559 40.49 -1.62 12.98
N THR A 560 39.50 -1.77 13.83
CA THR A 560 38.44 -0.81 14.01
C THR A 560 37.87 -0.89 15.44
N SER A 561 36.76 -0.25 15.70
CA SER A 561 36.08 -0.35 16.97
C SER A 561 34.64 -0.87 16.79
N THR A 562 34.00 -1.28 17.85
CA THR A 562 32.60 -1.77 17.81
C THR A 562 31.62 -0.70 17.32
N ASN A 563 31.95 0.58 17.46
CA ASN A 563 31.16 1.72 16.97
C ASN A 563 31.58 2.21 15.59
N GLY A 564 32.65 1.63 15.02
CA GLY A 564 33.16 1.95 13.70
C GLY A 564 32.31 1.36 12.56
N ALA A 565 32.73 1.64 11.35
CA ALA A 565 32.19 1.03 10.15
C ALA A 565 33.34 0.54 9.24
N VAL A 566 33.06 -0.51 8.48
CA VAL A 566 34.00 -1.04 7.48
C VAL A 566 33.44 -0.87 6.09
N VAL A 567 34.35 -0.64 5.16
CA VAL A 567 34.09 -0.50 3.74
C VAL A 567 34.68 -1.70 2.99
N MET A 568 33.88 -2.26 2.09
CA MET A 568 34.27 -3.43 1.33
C MET A 568 34.00 -3.24 -0.16
N PHE A 569 34.88 -3.85 -0.97
CA PHE A 569 34.70 -3.96 -2.40
C PHE A 569 34.62 -5.44 -2.79
N THR A 570 33.78 -5.74 -3.78
CA THR A 570 33.53 -7.12 -4.20
C THR A 570 34.05 -7.41 -5.61
N ASN A 571 34.21 -8.68 -5.92
CA ASN A 571 34.61 -9.14 -7.26
C ASN A 571 33.60 -8.77 -8.36
N PHE A 572 32.36 -8.40 -8.01
CA PHE A 572 31.35 -7.89 -8.96
C PHE A 572 31.41 -6.38 -9.16
N GLY A 573 32.41 -5.72 -8.52
CA GLY A 573 32.59 -4.27 -8.60
C GLY A 573 31.61 -3.46 -7.76
N ASN A 574 31.00 -4.08 -6.74
CA ASN A 574 30.09 -3.41 -5.82
C ASN A 574 30.84 -2.90 -4.58
N PHE A 575 30.27 -1.84 -4.00
CA PHE A 575 30.66 -1.19 -2.77
C PHE A 575 29.67 -1.54 -1.66
N PHE A 576 30.18 -1.95 -0.49
CA PHE A 576 29.38 -2.17 0.70
C PHE A 576 30.01 -1.42 1.87
N LYS A 577 29.17 -0.74 2.64
CA LYS A 577 29.50 -0.16 3.94
C LYS A 577 28.64 -0.84 5.00
N LEU A 578 29.27 -1.33 6.07
CA LEU A 578 28.60 -1.98 7.20
C LEU A 578 29.09 -1.36 8.51
N ASN A 579 28.16 -1.11 9.43
CA ASN A 579 28.55 -0.83 10.81
C ASN A 579 29.12 -2.12 11.42
N VAL A 580 30.14 -2.00 12.22
CA VAL A 580 30.80 -3.15 12.82
C VAL A 580 29.83 -3.93 13.73
N ARG A 581 28.92 -3.26 14.38
CA ARG A 581 27.87 -3.87 15.22
C ARG A 581 26.94 -4.81 14.47
N ASP A 582 26.72 -4.58 13.17
CA ASP A 582 25.88 -5.43 12.35
C ASP A 582 26.55 -6.76 11.99
N ILE A 583 27.85 -6.88 12.29
CA ILE A 583 28.66 -8.09 12.08
C ILE A 583 28.69 -8.89 13.37
N PRO A 584 28.12 -10.11 13.43
CA PRO A 584 28.10 -10.91 14.66
C PRO A 584 29.50 -11.16 15.22
N SER A 585 29.66 -10.89 16.53
CA SER A 585 30.91 -11.20 17.23
C SER A 585 31.20 -12.70 17.19
N SER A 586 32.45 -13.06 16.95
CA SER A 586 32.86 -14.43 16.70
C SER A 586 34.21 -14.76 17.31
N LYS A 587 34.43 -16.04 17.60
CA LYS A 587 35.78 -16.52 17.95
C LYS A 587 36.68 -16.56 16.71
N LEU A 588 37.98 -16.45 16.91
CA LEU A 588 39.00 -16.51 15.86
C LEU A 588 38.86 -17.75 14.93
N SER A 589 38.51 -18.91 15.50
CA SER A 589 38.31 -20.18 14.80
C SER A 589 36.89 -20.38 14.19
N ALA A 590 35.99 -19.45 14.38
CA ALA A 590 34.61 -19.57 13.88
C ALA A 590 34.54 -19.38 12.35
N LYS A 591 33.53 -19.95 11.70
CA LYS A 591 33.30 -19.82 10.24
C LYS A 591 32.95 -18.42 9.79
N GLY A 592 32.45 -17.57 10.69
CA GLY A 592 31.93 -16.23 10.35
C GLY A 592 30.59 -16.25 9.62
N THR A 593 30.05 -15.06 9.37
CA THR A 593 28.72 -14.82 8.77
C THR A 593 28.89 -14.49 7.29
N ALA A 594 28.09 -15.09 6.42
CA ALA A 594 28.15 -14.84 4.99
C ALA A 594 27.75 -13.40 4.66
N LEU A 595 28.46 -12.77 3.70
CA LEU A 595 28.16 -11.40 3.25
C LEU A 595 26.67 -11.26 2.83
N ALA A 596 26.15 -12.23 2.10
CA ALA A 596 24.77 -12.26 1.64
C ALA A 596 23.71 -12.39 2.77
N GLN A 597 24.11 -12.73 4.01
CA GLN A 597 23.21 -12.80 5.16
C GLN A 597 23.04 -11.46 5.89
N ILE A 598 24.05 -10.59 5.77
CA ILE A 598 24.12 -9.29 6.45
C ILE A 598 24.00 -8.11 5.47
N THR A 599 23.98 -8.40 4.17
CA THR A 599 23.81 -7.41 3.09
C THR A 599 22.90 -7.97 1.99
N ASN A 600 22.63 -7.15 0.98
CA ASN A 600 21.95 -7.56 -0.25
C ASN A 600 22.91 -8.08 -1.35
N ALA A 601 24.11 -8.57 -0.98
CA ALA A 601 25.08 -9.14 -1.91
C ALA A 601 24.59 -10.48 -2.48
N GLU A 602 25.03 -10.83 -3.69
CA GLU A 602 24.75 -12.13 -4.27
C GLU A 602 25.52 -13.26 -3.56
N THR A 603 24.96 -14.47 -3.54
CA THR A 603 25.53 -15.62 -2.80
C THR A 603 26.97 -15.99 -3.26
N LYS A 604 27.34 -15.65 -4.50
CA LYS A 604 28.67 -15.93 -5.07
C LYS A 604 29.58 -14.70 -5.08
N GLU A 605 29.13 -13.60 -4.53
CA GLU A 605 29.88 -12.35 -4.47
C GLU A 605 30.97 -12.45 -3.40
N LYS A 606 32.21 -12.16 -3.78
CA LYS A 606 33.39 -12.29 -2.91
C LYS A 606 33.97 -10.94 -2.58
N ILE A 607 34.34 -10.74 -1.34
CA ILE A 607 35.08 -9.55 -0.88
C ILE A 607 36.50 -9.64 -1.43
N VAL A 608 36.93 -8.58 -2.09
CA VAL A 608 38.29 -8.45 -2.68
C VAL A 608 39.12 -7.36 -2.02
N ALA A 609 38.52 -6.53 -1.18
CA ALA A 609 39.17 -5.58 -0.30
C ALA A 609 38.30 -5.22 0.90
N LEU A 610 38.94 -4.91 2.03
CA LEU A 610 38.34 -4.48 3.28
C LEU A 610 39.16 -3.35 3.87
N PHE A 611 38.50 -2.23 4.22
CA PHE A 611 39.10 -1.05 4.84
C PHE A 611 38.29 -0.61 6.05
N ASP A 612 38.93 0.04 7.02
CA ASP A 612 38.24 0.85 8.00
C ASP A 612 37.62 2.09 7.33
N GLU A 613 36.48 2.55 7.79
CA GLU A 613 35.85 3.76 7.23
C GLU A 613 36.78 4.98 7.36
N GLN A 614 37.54 5.09 8.44
CA GLN A 614 38.45 6.22 8.67
C GLN A 614 39.56 6.31 7.58
N ASP A 615 40.00 5.16 7.08
CA ASP A 615 40.96 5.12 5.97
C ASP A 615 40.34 5.69 4.68
N MET A 616 39.04 5.56 4.51
CA MET A 616 38.32 6.05 3.35
C MET A 616 37.94 7.55 3.42
N LEU A 617 37.90 8.14 4.61
CA LEU A 617 37.62 9.57 4.80
C LEU A 617 38.81 10.45 4.46
N SER A 618 40.03 9.92 4.44
CA SER A 618 41.23 10.58 3.96
C SER A 618 41.14 10.74 2.43
N ASN A 619 41.40 11.93 1.88
CA ASN A 619 41.41 12.15 0.43
C ASN A 619 42.55 11.38 -0.24
N LEU A 620 42.40 10.08 -0.33
CA LEU A 620 43.33 9.12 -0.92
C LEU A 620 42.81 8.63 -2.28
N GLU A 621 43.64 7.92 -3.00
CA GLU A 621 43.23 7.26 -4.23
C GLU A 621 43.14 5.75 -4.03
N LEU A 622 42.12 5.14 -4.64
CA LEU A 622 41.94 3.70 -4.74
C LEU A 622 42.36 3.21 -6.13
N LEU A 623 43.05 2.09 -6.17
CA LEU A 623 43.38 1.36 -7.38
C LEU A 623 42.54 0.11 -7.46
N PHE A 624 41.86 -0.08 -8.60
CA PHE A 624 41.09 -1.26 -8.92
C PHE A 624 41.78 -2.03 -10.04
N TYR A 625 41.86 -3.34 -9.89
CA TYR A 625 42.41 -4.25 -10.86
C TYR A 625 41.40 -5.28 -11.28
N THR A 626 41.26 -5.53 -12.60
CA THR A 626 40.27 -6.51 -13.09
C THR A 626 40.91 -7.74 -13.71
N GLN A 627 40.15 -8.82 -13.81
CA GLN A 627 40.60 -10.08 -14.43
C GLN A 627 40.97 -9.91 -15.91
N ASP A 628 40.32 -8.99 -16.60
CA ASP A 628 40.56 -8.70 -18.03
C ASP A 628 41.67 -7.69 -18.25
N GLY A 629 42.46 -7.40 -17.20
CA GLY A 629 43.66 -6.59 -17.31
C GLY A 629 43.46 -5.09 -17.26
N TYR A 630 42.33 -4.60 -16.77
CA TYR A 630 42.05 -3.17 -16.60
C TYR A 630 42.57 -2.68 -15.25
N ILE A 631 43.08 -1.45 -15.26
CA ILE A 631 43.48 -0.69 -14.06
C ILE A 631 42.67 0.58 -14.01
N LYS A 632 42.18 0.94 -12.81
CA LYS A 632 41.47 2.18 -12.57
C LYS A 632 41.97 2.85 -11.31
N ARG A 633 42.16 4.16 -11.37
CA ARG A 633 42.39 5.01 -10.18
C ARG A 633 41.14 5.87 -9.94
N CYS A 634 40.77 6.03 -8.68
CA CYS A 634 39.59 6.77 -8.27
C CYS A 634 39.83 7.36 -6.87
N GLU A 635 39.35 8.59 -6.61
CA GLU A 635 39.45 9.19 -5.29
C GLU A 635 38.50 8.52 -4.31
N THR A 636 38.92 8.38 -3.05
CA THR A 636 38.04 7.85 -1.97
C THR A 636 36.80 8.71 -1.74
N SER A 637 36.91 10.02 -2.01
CA SER A 637 35.77 10.98 -1.93
C SER A 637 34.58 10.60 -2.79
N GLU A 638 34.77 9.87 -3.90
CA GLU A 638 33.70 9.38 -4.79
C GLU A 638 32.78 8.32 -4.13
N PHE A 639 33.19 7.79 -2.97
CA PHE A 639 32.43 6.78 -2.21
C PHE A 639 31.72 7.35 -0.99
N ASN A 640 31.93 8.63 -0.65
CA ASN A 640 31.30 9.27 0.47
C ASN A 640 29.78 9.40 0.26
N GLY A 641 29.00 8.99 1.27
CA GLY A 641 27.53 9.07 1.22
C GLY A 641 26.86 8.06 0.30
N LEU A 642 27.58 7.10 -0.30
CA LEU A 642 26.99 6.06 -1.11
C LEU A 642 26.21 5.04 -0.25
N LYS A 643 25.10 4.58 -0.82
CA LYS A 643 24.36 3.46 -0.23
C LYS A 643 25.11 2.14 -0.41
N SER A 644 25.07 1.29 0.61
CA SER A 644 25.58 -0.08 0.55
C SER A 644 24.91 -0.85 -0.61
N GLY A 645 25.70 -1.61 -1.38
CA GLY A 645 25.26 -2.28 -2.61
C GLY A 645 25.37 -1.43 -3.88
N SER A 646 25.99 -0.23 -3.81
CA SER A 646 26.21 0.62 -4.99
C SER A 646 27.36 0.10 -5.86
N ILE A 647 27.28 0.35 -7.18
CA ILE A 647 28.34 0.01 -8.11
C ILE A 647 29.58 0.91 -7.86
N ALA A 648 30.72 0.31 -7.55
CA ALA A 648 32.01 0.99 -7.39
C ALA A 648 32.82 1.09 -8.70
N LEU A 649 32.72 0.07 -9.54
CA LEU A 649 33.38 -0.02 -10.82
C LEU A 649 32.44 -0.63 -11.86
N LYS A 650 32.22 0.05 -12.98
CA LYS A 650 31.49 -0.52 -14.11
C LYS A 650 32.36 -1.53 -14.85
N LEU A 651 32.07 -2.80 -14.65
CA LEU A 651 32.76 -3.92 -15.32
C LEU A 651 32.19 -4.16 -16.72
N LYS A 652 33.03 -4.73 -17.60
CA LYS A 652 32.59 -5.33 -18.85
C LYS A 652 31.90 -6.68 -18.59
N ASP A 653 31.19 -7.20 -19.58
CA ASP A 653 30.51 -8.49 -19.47
C ASP A 653 31.55 -9.59 -19.09
N PHE A 654 31.22 -10.34 -18.02
CA PHE A 654 32.01 -11.42 -17.45
C PHE A 654 33.33 -11.04 -16.78
N ASP A 655 33.75 -9.75 -16.77
CA ASP A 655 34.92 -9.30 -16.04
C ASP A 655 34.69 -9.31 -14.51
N ARG A 656 35.76 -9.40 -13.73
CA ARG A 656 35.74 -9.41 -12.27
C ARG A 656 36.85 -8.57 -11.68
N VAL A 657 36.57 -7.93 -10.55
CA VAL A 657 37.64 -7.26 -9.78
C VAL A 657 38.49 -8.32 -9.08
N VAL A 658 39.78 -8.24 -9.25
CA VAL A 658 40.78 -9.12 -8.62
C VAL A 658 41.24 -8.55 -7.27
N GLY A 659 41.41 -7.22 -7.21
CA GLY A 659 41.87 -6.55 -6.00
C GLY A 659 41.58 -5.06 -6.05
N VAL A 660 41.47 -4.47 -4.85
CA VAL A 660 41.42 -3.03 -4.65
C VAL A 660 42.37 -2.68 -3.54
N GLN A 661 43.20 -1.65 -3.74
CA GLN A 661 44.14 -1.15 -2.73
C GLN A 661 44.12 0.38 -2.66
N ILE A 662 44.48 0.91 -1.51
CA ILE A 662 44.77 2.34 -1.34
C ILE A 662 46.14 2.61 -1.99
N ASN A 663 46.30 3.78 -2.59
CA ASN A 663 47.54 4.20 -3.21
C ASN A 663 48.65 4.38 -2.16
N ASP A 664 49.65 3.52 -2.21
CA ASP A 664 50.82 3.53 -1.33
C ASP A 664 51.95 4.44 -1.87
N ASN A 665 51.71 5.22 -2.94
CA ASN A 665 52.64 6.09 -3.62
C ASN A 665 53.89 5.34 -4.17
N LEU A 666 53.77 4.05 -4.47
CA LEU A 666 54.81 3.27 -5.09
C LEU A 666 54.88 3.54 -6.61
N PRO A 667 56.08 3.47 -7.22
CA PRO A 667 56.30 3.96 -8.59
C PRO A 667 55.67 3.11 -9.69
N SER A 668 55.39 1.84 -9.43
CA SER A 668 54.97 0.87 -10.44
C SER A 668 53.80 0.01 -9.99
N ILE A 669 53.10 -0.54 -10.96
CA ILE A 669 52.03 -1.53 -10.79
C ILE A 669 52.43 -2.82 -11.49
N LEU A 670 52.53 -3.90 -10.75
CA LEU A 670 52.77 -5.24 -11.26
C LEU A 670 51.45 -5.98 -11.43
N MET A 671 51.25 -6.57 -12.62
CA MET A 671 50.14 -7.47 -12.90
C MET A 671 50.68 -8.81 -13.37
N VAL A 672 50.12 -9.90 -12.88
CA VAL A 672 50.53 -11.27 -13.23
C VAL A 672 49.31 -12.04 -13.74
N SER A 673 49.46 -12.71 -14.89
CA SER A 673 48.41 -13.52 -15.50
C SER A 673 48.41 -14.97 -14.98
N THR A 674 47.38 -15.69 -15.29
CA THR A 674 47.20 -17.13 -15.00
C THR A 674 48.31 -18.00 -15.67
N ASP A 675 48.86 -17.53 -16.76
CA ASP A 675 49.88 -18.24 -17.51
C ASP A 675 51.32 -17.85 -17.08
N GLY A 676 51.40 -17.07 -15.98
CA GLY A 676 52.68 -16.65 -15.40
C GLY A 676 53.36 -15.48 -16.10
N MET A 677 52.69 -14.86 -17.06
CA MET A 677 53.20 -13.62 -17.66
C MET A 677 53.00 -12.46 -16.69
N ALA A 678 53.98 -11.59 -16.61
CA ALA A 678 54.00 -10.42 -15.75
C ALA A 678 54.24 -9.14 -16.54
N VAL A 679 53.51 -8.08 -16.20
CA VAL A 679 53.75 -6.73 -16.75
C VAL A 679 53.94 -5.78 -15.58
N ASN A 680 54.96 -4.95 -15.67
CA ASN A 680 55.26 -3.87 -14.73
C ASN A 680 55.04 -2.53 -15.44
N CYS A 681 53.99 -1.80 -15.08
CA CYS A 681 53.66 -0.50 -15.67
C CYS A 681 53.99 0.63 -14.67
N GLU A 682 54.38 1.80 -15.20
CA GLU A 682 54.51 2.98 -14.36
C GLU A 682 53.14 3.40 -13.79
N PHE A 683 53.11 3.70 -12.50
CA PHE A 683 51.87 4.13 -11.80
C PHE A 683 51.18 5.30 -12.49
N LYS A 684 51.91 6.24 -13.07
CA LYS A 684 51.36 7.44 -13.73
C LYS A 684 50.59 7.13 -15.01
N THR A 685 50.70 5.95 -15.58
CA THR A 685 49.98 5.55 -16.79
C THR A 685 48.50 5.32 -16.56
N ALA A 686 48.09 5.06 -15.32
CA ALA A 686 46.71 4.94 -14.95
C ALA A 686 46.12 6.31 -14.51
N PRO A 687 45.24 6.96 -15.29
CA PRO A 687 44.68 8.26 -14.93
C PRO A 687 43.65 8.14 -13.79
N VAL A 688 43.55 9.19 -12.99
CA VAL A 688 42.46 9.31 -11.99
C VAL A 688 41.14 9.57 -12.73
N THR A 689 40.13 8.78 -12.45
CA THR A 689 38.86 8.83 -13.15
C THR A 689 37.67 8.73 -12.16
N LYS A 690 36.48 9.20 -12.58
CA LYS A 690 35.29 9.10 -11.77
C LYS A 690 34.82 7.65 -11.57
N ARG A 691 34.06 7.41 -10.49
CA ARG A 691 33.55 6.10 -10.08
C ARG A 691 32.96 5.26 -11.21
N ASN A 692 32.17 5.86 -12.10
CA ASN A 692 31.43 5.13 -13.16
C ASN A 692 32.25 4.80 -14.41
N SER A 693 33.58 5.05 -14.45
CA SER A 693 34.43 4.72 -15.59
C SER A 693 34.98 3.28 -15.53
N GLY A 694 35.29 2.67 -16.68
CA GLY A 694 35.77 1.29 -16.79
C GLY A 694 37.26 1.09 -16.59
N GLY A 695 38.07 2.16 -16.43
CA GLY A 695 39.55 2.07 -16.34
C GLY A 695 40.26 2.00 -17.69
N VAL A 696 41.57 1.80 -17.65
CA VAL A 696 42.48 1.66 -18.80
C VAL A 696 43.10 0.26 -18.84
N ILE A 697 43.53 -0.20 -20.00
CA ILE A 697 44.20 -1.48 -20.15
C ILE A 697 45.61 -1.38 -19.54
N GLY A 698 45.87 -2.18 -18.51
CA GLY A 698 47.19 -2.31 -17.90
C GLY A 698 47.98 -3.52 -18.42
N MET A 699 47.27 -4.58 -18.77
CA MET A 699 47.85 -5.80 -19.32
C MET A 699 47.02 -6.31 -20.50
N ASN A 700 47.64 -6.54 -21.65
CA ASN A 700 46.97 -7.21 -22.78
C ASN A 700 47.04 -8.72 -22.57
N LEU A 701 45.88 -9.36 -22.57
CA LEU A 701 45.73 -10.78 -22.32
C LEU A 701 45.23 -11.51 -23.58
N ASN A 702 45.62 -12.77 -23.76
CA ASN A 702 45.02 -13.64 -24.76
C ASN A 702 43.61 -14.08 -24.34
N GLU A 703 42.82 -14.64 -25.25
CA GLU A 703 41.37 -14.95 -25.01
C GLU A 703 41.08 -15.82 -23.77
N LYS A 704 42.04 -16.63 -23.28
CA LYS A 704 41.85 -17.52 -22.12
C LYS A 704 42.61 -17.07 -20.88
N GLU A 705 43.46 -16.09 -21.01
CA GLU A 705 44.25 -15.58 -19.90
C GLU A 705 43.44 -14.62 -19.02
N LYS A 706 43.74 -14.63 -17.72
CA LYS A 706 43.18 -13.72 -16.74
C LYS A 706 44.25 -13.20 -15.80
N VAL A 707 44.12 -11.97 -15.34
CA VAL A 707 44.95 -11.48 -14.25
C VAL A 707 44.55 -12.21 -12.97
N MET A 708 45.55 -12.79 -12.30
CA MET A 708 45.35 -13.46 -11.01
C MET A 708 45.86 -12.65 -9.82
N PHE A 709 46.82 -11.75 -10.05
CA PHE A 709 47.44 -10.89 -9.04
C PHE A 709 47.78 -9.53 -9.64
N ALA A 710 47.48 -8.48 -8.87
CA ALA A 710 47.94 -7.14 -9.21
C ALA A 710 48.16 -6.34 -7.91
N SER A 711 49.24 -5.55 -7.86
CA SER A 711 49.58 -4.67 -6.73
C SER A 711 50.53 -3.59 -7.14
N GLN A 712 50.55 -2.49 -6.39
CA GLN A 712 51.70 -1.55 -6.48
C GLN A 712 52.95 -2.20 -5.93
N VAL A 713 54.10 -1.89 -6.57
CA VAL A 713 55.42 -2.44 -6.21
C VAL A 713 56.50 -1.36 -6.29
N ASN A 714 57.53 -1.58 -5.51
CA ASN A 714 58.77 -0.78 -5.60
C ASN A 714 59.74 -1.46 -6.57
N THR A 715 60.72 -0.71 -7.07
CA THR A 715 61.78 -1.21 -8.00
C THR A 715 62.66 -2.30 -7.40
N LEU A 716 62.72 -2.42 -6.07
CA LEU A 716 63.50 -3.42 -5.34
C LEU A 716 62.69 -4.62 -4.85
N ASP A 717 61.39 -4.62 -5.06
CA ASP A 717 60.53 -5.72 -4.61
C ASP A 717 60.76 -6.99 -5.40
N ARG A 718 60.68 -8.12 -4.73
CA ARG A 718 60.78 -9.45 -5.34
C ARG A 718 59.42 -10.13 -5.26
N VAL A 719 59.01 -10.73 -6.36
CA VAL A 719 57.77 -11.50 -6.43
C VAL A 719 58.11 -12.98 -6.47
N LEU A 720 57.53 -13.72 -5.51
CA LEU A 720 57.63 -15.16 -5.45
C LEU A 720 56.36 -15.76 -6.07
N MET A 721 56.50 -16.52 -7.13
CA MET A 721 55.41 -17.28 -7.74
C MET A 721 55.60 -18.75 -7.42
N ILE A 722 54.62 -19.34 -6.75
CA ILE A 722 54.58 -20.77 -6.41
C ILE A 722 53.57 -21.46 -7.30
N THR A 723 54.05 -22.40 -8.11
CA THR A 723 53.19 -23.29 -8.91
C THR A 723 53.08 -24.66 -8.25
N ARG A 724 52.17 -25.53 -8.76
CA ARG A 724 52.05 -26.89 -8.24
C ARG A 724 53.30 -27.78 -8.39
N SER A 725 54.18 -27.44 -9.34
CA SER A 725 55.33 -28.25 -9.69
C SER A 725 56.67 -27.61 -9.37
N GLU A 726 56.78 -26.26 -9.35
CA GLU A 726 58.04 -25.54 -9.19
C GLU A 726 57.85 -24.17 -8.55
N GLU A 727 58.90 -23.66 -7.88
CA GLU A 727 58.98 -22.33 -7.29
C GLU A 727 59.81 -21.42 -8.23
N HIS A 728 59.25 -20.29 -8.63
CA HIS A 728 59.90 -19.31 -9.48
C HIS A 728 60.00 -17.94 -8.79
N THR A 729 61.15 -17.32 -8.84
CA THR A 729 61.39 -15.98 -8.31
C THR A 729 61.58 -15.01 -9.46
N LEU A 730 60.72 -14.00 -9.56
CA LEU A 730 60.81 -12.91 -10.52
C LEU A 730 61.37 -11.66 -9.85
N ASN A 731 62.37 -11.03 -10.46
CA ASN A 731 62.86 -9.70 -10.07
C ASN A 731 62.01 -8.63 -10.75
N SER A 732 61.59 -7.60 -10.02
CA SER A 732 60.80 -6.48 -10.55
C SER A 732 61.51 -5.70 -11.68
N SER A 733 62.81 -5.87 -11.83
CA SER A 733 63.57 -5.27 -12.89
C SER A 733 63.51 -5.98 -14.27
N HIS A 734 62.86 -7.14 -14.36
CA HIS A 734 62.74 -7.95 -15.58
C HIS A 734 61.30 -8.13 -16.07
N ALA A 735 60.28 -7.45 -15.44
CA ALA A 735 58.88 -7.52 -15.83
C ALA A 735 58.47 -6.35 -16.75
#